data_69c578ebeb22e9c2a8e67001b77891c7
#
_entry.id   69c578ebeb22e9c2a8e67001b77891c7
#
_cell.length_a   1.000
_cell.length_b   1.000
_cell.length_c   1.000
_cell.angle_alpha   90.00
_cell.angle_beta   90.00
_cell.angle_gamma   90.00
#
_symmetry.space_group_name_H-M   'P 1'
#
loop_
_entity.id
_entity.type
_entity.pdbx_description
1 polymer ?
#
loop_
_entity_poly.entity_id
_entity_poly.type
_entity_poly.pdbx_seq_one_letter_code
_entity_poly.pdbx_strand_id
1 'polypeptide(L)'
;MRLSGWILDLYPCPQGMILWLIESGQKRRRLIDGSFRPCFYVQGPERQLSCLAEALSARAPVSCTLAERQNIWDRQPLRVLQVSAHHPTLFSPLARFVRRFDSSLILYNSDLMLAPMYCWEKEIFPLAQVEVEADAAGQIRAITCQDEEWLTDYERPPVRTMQLRLEGLSDVNPRHGRHGAVEVAIEDDWQVLDDSDEPVAVTFERLLRVHDPDVLVTEWGDAVLLPGLLRQAQRRHIHLPLNRDELPVERSRSRSYTSYGRILFKESTTSLFGRLHIDTQNSFIAEHSELEGLWELVRVTKLPVQYACRTTPGTGISYMQMEVAWRDGVLIPAQKAEPESPKHPEELLIADRGGLVFPPRLGFFENVAELDFMSEFPSIMARFNISPETINCPCCPQAPRVPELGYRVCQRHRGITSRVVERLIVKRQQYKERMRPAGFGIKGSSSSPNPQSPIPNPAGYKLRRDVLKWLLVCCFGYTGYKNARFGKIEAHEAINALAREKLLVAKEAAERRGFRVLHALVDSLYVQTGAPEPACLPARADRRRQASRADYELLAQEIERLTGLPLAVEAVYRYVVFLPSRQSAEIPVPNRFFCVSEAGELKVRGLECRRHDTPPFIARMQREVLSILAEARDFTTYCTKLGEAREVYERYLARLRDGGVAPEELVIRKRLTRAPSGYQKNSSTAIAARQLDRAGVKLRPGENIEFIITDAGSTLTDDRVRAWTMWEGWRGYDVEAYREALEKAFEPVAHFAGGARKTVGSKQ
;
A
#
# COMPACT_ATOMS: atom_id res chain seq x y z
N MET A 1 -17.53 -38.17 3.14
CA MET A 1 -16.05 -38.22 3.01
C MET A 1 -15.43 -37.13 3.84
N ARG A 2 -14.27 -37.41 4.40
CA ARG A 2 -13.48 -36.45 5.17
C ARG A 2 -12.29 -36.04 4.31
N LEU A 3 -12.10 -34.75 4.09
CA LEU A 3 -11.10 -34.15 3.19
C LEU A 3 -10.26 -33.17 3.99
N SER A 4 -8.96 -33.21 3.78
CA SER A 4 -8.02 -32.22 4.35
C SER A 4 -7.27 -31.49 3.21
N GLY A 5 -7.12 -30.19 3.31
CA GLY A 5 -6.44 -29.39 2.30
C GLY A 5 -6.57 -27.89 2.54
N TRP A 6 -6.20 -27.11 1.53
CA TRP A 6 -6.18 -25.63 1.58
C TRP A 6 -7.31 -25.04 0.75
N ILE A 7 -7.95 -24.00 1.26
CA ILE A 7 -8.96 -23.24 0.54
C ILE A 7 -8.26 -22.42 -0.57
N LEU A 8 -8.53 -22.77 -1.84
CA LEU A 8 -7.99 -22.02 -2.99
C LEU A 8 -8.86 -20.81 -3.33
N ASP A 9 -10.17 -21.04 -3.50
CA ASP A 9 -11.13 -20.02 -3.94
C ASP A 9 -12.49 -20.25 -3.31
N LEU A 10 -13.26 -19.16 -3.09
CA LEU A 10 -14.61 -19.22 -2.54
C LEU A 10 -15.49 -18.06 -3.07
N TYR A 11 -16.69 -18.41 -3.51
CA TYR A 11 -17.66 -17.48 -4.10
C TYR A 11 -19.09 -18.00 -4.02
N PRO A 12 -20.10 -17.10 -4.08
CA PRO A 12 -21.49 -17.49 -3.98
C PRO A 12 -22.02 -18.14 -5.27
N CYS A 13 -22.95 -19.08 -5.10
CA CYS A 13 -23.77 -19.63 -6.17
C CYS A 13 -25.23 -19.76 -5.72
N PRO A 14 -26.18 -20.11 -6.62
CA PRO A 14 -27.58 -20.29 -6.24
C PRO A 14 -27.82 -21.38 -5.18
N GLN A 15 -26.94 -22.37 -5.09
CA GLN A 15 -27.08 -23.48 -4.14
C GLN A 15 -26.40 -23.20 -2.79
N GLY A 16 -25.56 -22.16 -2.67
CA GLY A 16 -24.81 -21.84 -1.45
C GLY A 16 -23.49 -21.13 -1.73
N MET A 17 -22.46 -21.47 -0.97
CA MET A 17 -21.08 -21.02 -1.21
C MET A 17 -20.29 -22.14 -1.85
N ILE A 18 -19.64 -21.85 -2.98
CA ILE A 18 -18.66 -22.76 -3.60
C ILE A 18 -17.33 -22.56 -2.90
N LEU A 19 -16.68 -23.66 -2.61
CA LEU A 19 -15.35 -23.74 -2.05
C LEU A 19 -14.49 -24.67 -2.90
N TRP A 20 -13.38 -24.14 -3.41
CA TRP A 20 -12.35 -24.94 -4.08
C TRP A 20 -11.28 -25.32 -3.10
N LEU A 21 -11.01 -26.61 -2.97
CA LEU A 21 -10.04 -27.18 -2.06
C LEU A 21 -8.87 -27.78 -2.85
N ILE A 22 -7.63 -27.48 -2.45
CA ILE A 22 -6.44 -28.25 -2.82
C ILE A 22 -6.27 -29.32 -1.76
N GLU A 23 -6.62 -30.56 -2.06
CA GLU A 23 -6.45 -31.69 -1.12
C GLU A 23 -4.97 -31.93 -0.84
N SER A 24 -4.63 -32.49 0.30
CA SER A 24 -3.27 -32.89 0.66
C SER A 24 -2.63 -33.85 -0.35
N GLY A 25 -3.45 -34.65 -1.08
CA GLY A 25 -3.05 -35.46 -2.24
C GLY A 25 -2.97 -34.68 -3.58
N GLN A 26 -2.96 -33.35 -3.56
CA GLN A 26 -2.87 -32.43 -4.70
C GLN A 26 -4.03 -32.50 -5.71
N LYS A 27 -5.15 -33.13 -5.39
CA LYS A 27 -6.38 -33.02 -6.18
C LYS A 27 -7.08 -31.70 -5.91
N ARG A 28 -7.74 -31.17 -6.94
CA ARG A 28 -8.59 -29.97 -6.83
C ARG A 28 -10.04 -30.41 -6.77
N ARG A 29 -10.72 -30.00 -5.71
CA ARG A 29 -12.08 -30.42 -5.48
C ARG A 29 -13.00 -29.21 -5.31
N ARG A 30 -14.11 -29.24 -6.03
CA ARG A 30 -15.21 -28.30 -5.91
C ARG A 30 -16.21 -28.80 -4.88
N LEU A 31 -16.50 -28.01 -3.87
CA LEU A 31 -17.45 -28.31 -2.79
C LEU A 31 -18.49 -27.19 -2.69
N ILE A 32 -19.65 -27.48 -2.13
CA ILE A 32 -20.72 -26.49 -1.95
C ILE A 32 -21.22 -26.54 -0.51
N ASP A 33 -21.29 -25.37 0.15
CA ASP A 33 -21.97 -25.23 1.45
C ASP A 33 -23.34 -24.59 1.23
N GLY A 34 -24.39 -25.41 1.25
CA GLY A 34 -25.79 -24.98 1.16
C GLY A 34 -26.36 -24.45 2.47
N SER A 35 -25.60 -24.43 3.57
CA SER A 35 -26.08 -23.98 4.89
C SER A 35 -26.00 -22.48 5.11
N PHE A 36 -25.15 -21.78 4.38
CA PHE A 36 -24.89 -20.35 4.57
C PHE A 36 -26.10 -19.48 4.26
N ARG A 37 -26.53 -18.65 5.22
CA ARG A 37 -27.68 -17.75 5.16
C ARG A 37 -27.26 -16.32 5.45
N PRO A 38 -26.70 -15.58 4.45
CA PRO A 38 -26.27 -14.22 4.69
C PRO A 38 -27.42 -13.32 5.11
N CYS A 39 -27.15 -12.45 6.10
CA CYS A 39 -28.16 -11.53 6.61
C CYS A 39 -27.69 -10.08 6.60
N PHE A 40 -28.65 -9.18 6.48
CA PHE A 40 -28.47 -7.74 6.71
C PHE A 40 -29.58 -7.24 7.63
N TYR A 41 -29.44 -6.00 8.11
CA TYR A 41 -30.35 -5.43 9.08
C TYR A 41 -30.99 -4.17 8.55
N VAL A 42 -32.25 -3.93 8.94
CA VAL A 42 -33.03 -2.76 8.56
C VAL A 42 -33.58 -2.08 9.81
N GLN A 43 -33.29 -0.79 9.97
CA GLN A 43 -33.84 0.06 11.02
C GLN A 43 -34.94 0.93 10.44
N GLY A 44 -36.03 1.10 11.19
CA GLY A 44 -37.15 1.96 10.84
C GLY A 44 -38.30 1.83 11.85
N PRO A 45 -39.40 2.56 11.65
CA PRO A 45 -40.61 2.43 12.45
C PRO A 45 -41.20 1.01 12.37
N GLU A 46 -41.70 0.48 13.48
CA GLU A 46 -42.18 -0.91 13.60
C GLU A 46 -43.24 -1.29 12.54
N ARG A 47 -44.17 -0.38 12.26
CA ARG A 47 -45.19 -0.57 11.22
C ARG A 47 -44.56 -0.76 9.83
N GLN A 48 -43.55 0.05 9.49
CA GLN A 48 -42.87 -0.07 8.21
C GLN A 48 -42.03 -1.34 8.12
N LEU A 49 -41.39 -1.76 9.22
CA LEU A 49 -40.64 -3.02 9.27
C LEU A 49 -41.58 -4.23 9.09
N SER A 50 -42.78 -4.20 9.66
CA SER A 50 -43.77 -5.26 9.46
C SER A 50 -44.24 -5.35 8.00
N CYS A 51 -44.61 -4.22 7.39
CA CYS A 51 -44.98 -4.17 5.97
C CYS A 51 -43.85 -4.65 5.07
N LEU A 52 -42.59 -4.26 5.39
CA LEU A 52 -41.42 -4.72 4.65
C LEU A 52 -41.22 -6.23 4.77
N ALA A 53 -41.40 -6.82 5.96
CA ALA A 53 -41.23 -8.24 6.18
C ALA A 53 -42.27 -9.07 5.35
N GLU A 54 -43.53 -8.63 5.30
CA GLU A 54 -44.55 -9.22 4.45
C GLU A 54 -44.20 -9.12 2.96
N ALA A 55 -43.77 -7.91 2.51
CA ALA A 55 -43.41 -7.69 1.10
C ALA A 55 -42.21 -8.53 0.66
N LEU A 56 -41.21 -8.71 1.55
CA LEU A 56 -40.04 -9.54 1.28
C LEU A 56 -40.40 -11.03 1.21
N SER A 57 -41.21 -11.52 2.17
CA SER A 57 -41.64 -12.93 2.24
C SER A 57 -42.49 -13.32 1.05
N ALA A 58 -43.30 -12.40 0.53
CA ALA A 58 -44.11 -12.63 -0.68
C ALA A 58 -43.29 -12.71 -1.97
N ARG A 59 -42.04 -12.15 -1.95
CA ARG A 59 -41.21 -11.98 -3.16
C ARG A 59 -40.11 -13.02 -3.31
N ALA A 60 -39.55 -13.52 -2.23
CA ALA A 60 -38.39 -14.41 -2.28
C ALA A 60 -38.29 -15.30 -1.03
N PRO A 61 -37.57 -16.42 -1.11
CA PRO A 61 -37.30 -17.26 0.06
C PRO A 61 -36.34 -16.51 1.02
N VAL A 62 -36.90 -15.93 2.07
CA VAL A 62 -36.24 -15.11 3.06
C VAL A 62 -36.86 -15.33 4.44
N SER A 63 -36.05 -15.20 5.49
CA SER A 63 -36.53 -15.18 6.87
C SER A 63 -36.34 -13.75 7.43
N CYS A 64 -37.43 -13.23 8.00
CA CYS A 64 -37.45 -11.90 8.61
C CYS A 64 -37.74 -12.04 10.11
N THR A 65 -36.82 -11.57 10.96
CA THR A 65 -36.97 -11.65 12.43
C THR A 65 -36.56 -10.33 13.07
N LEU A 66 -37.23 -9.93 14.13
CA LEU A 66 -36.77 -8.78 14.93
C LEU A 66 -35.57 -9.20 15.79
N ALA A 67 -34.56 -8.38 15.83
CA ALA A 67 -33.32 -8.58 16.59
C ALA A 67 -32.87 -7.30 17.27
N GLU A 68 -32.16 -7.44 18.37
CA GLU A 68 -31.42 -6.34 18.97
C GLU A 68 -29.97 -6.38 18.52
N ARG A 69 -29.43 -5.23 18.11
CA ARG A 69 -28.04 -5.04 17.72
C ARG A 69 -27.53 -3.72 18.30
N GLN A 70 -26.24 -3.55 18.40
CA GLN A 70 -25.64 -2.32 18.92
C GLN A 70 -25.35 -1.31 17.79
N ASN A 71 -25.70 -0.05 18.06
CA ASN A 71 -25.18 1.05 17.26
C ASN A 71 -23.70 1.26 17.59
N ILE A 72 -22.89 1.57 16.58
CA ILE A 72 -21.45 1.76 16.76
C ILE A 72 -21.09 3.00 17.57
N TRP A 73 -21.89 4.08 17.44
CA TRP A 73 -21.51 5.40 17.96
C TRP A 73 -21.86 5.58 19.45
N ASP A 74 -23.03 5.18 19.84
CA ASP A 74 -23.52 5.32 21.22
C ASP A 74 -23.64 3.98 21.96
N ARG A 75 -23.45 2.88 21.25
CA ARG A 75 -23.57 1.50 21.77
C ARG A 75 -24.90 1.20 22.44
N GLN A 76 -25.93 1.97 22.13
CA GLN A 76 -27.27 1.65 22.58
C GLN A 76 -27.84 0.46 21.80
N PRO A 77 -28.62 -0.41 22.46
CA PRO A 77 -29.35 -1.45 21.78
C PRO A 77 -30.35 -0.84 20.80
N LEU A 78 -30.34 -1.33 19.58
CA LEU A 78 -31.21 -0.89 18.51
C LEU A 78 -32.07 -2.07 18.03
N ARG A 79 -33.37 -1.88 18.01
CA ARG A 79 -34.29 -2.87 17.47
C ARG A 79 -34.32 -2.76 15.95
N VAL A 80 -34.00 -3.85 15.26
CA VAL A 80 -33.85 -3.91 13.80
C VAL A 80 -34.55 -5.17 13.26
N LEU A 81 -34.98 -5.11 11.99
CA LEU A 81 -35.39 -6.27 11.25
C LEU A 81 -34.17 -6.97 10.66
N GLN A 82 -33.88 -8.18 11.09
CA GLN A 82 -32.89 -9.04 10.47
C GLN A 82 -33.55 -9.75 9.26
N VAL A 83 -32.93 -9.55 8.09
CA VAL A 83 -33.36 -10.14 6.82
C VAL A 83 -32.30 -11.17 6.41
N SER A 84 -32.65 -12.46 6.50
CA SER A 84 -31.75 -13.58 6.18
C SER A 84 -32.16 -14.21 4.84
N ALA A 85 -31.29 -14.11 3.84
CA ALA A 85 -31.51 -14.68 2.52
C ALA A 85 -31.31 -16.22 2.56
N HIS A 86 -32.22 -17.00 2.05
CA HIS A 86 -32.06 -18.46 1.99
C HIS A 86 -31.04 -18.91 0.96
N HIS A 87 -30.70 -18.04 -0.01
CA HIS A 87 -29.64 -18.26 -1.00
C HIS A 87 -28.72 -17.05 -1.07
N PRO A 88 -27.41 -17.23 -1.09
CA PRO A 88 -26.45 -16.12 -1.12
C PRO A 88 -26.67 -15.13 -2.27
N THR A 89 -27.07 -15.61 -3.45
CA THR A 89 -27.32 -14.77 -4.62
C THR A 89 -28.51 -13.81 -4.48
N LEU A 90 -29.41 -14.05 -3.51
CA LEU A 90 -30.53 -13.17 -3.21
C LEU A 90 -30.15 -11.96 -2.34
N PHE A 91 -29.03 -12.02 -1.64
CA PHE A 91 -28.60 -11.01 -0.69
C PHE A 91 -28.60 -9.58 -1.28
N SER A 92 -27.86 -9.36 -2.37
CA SER A 92 -27.78 -8.03 -3.02
C SER A 92 -29.09 -7.59 -3.67
N PRO A 93 -29.87 -8.47 -4.37
CA PRO A 93 -31.22 -8.12 -4.84
C PRO A 93 -32.19 -7.70 -3.74
N LEU A 94 -32.21 -8.41 -2.60
CA LEU A 94 -33.05 -8.05 -1.46
C LEU A 94 -32.67 -6.71 -0.86
N ALA A 95 -31.38 -6.46 -0.64
CA ALA A 95 -30.92 -5.16 -0.15
C ALA A 95 -31.29 -4.00 -1.11
N ARG A 96 -31.21 -4.23 -2.42
CA ARG A 96 -31.64 -3.23 -3.43
C ARG A 96 -33.17 -3.03 -3.40
N PHE A 97 -33.92 -4.07 -3.18
CA PHE A 97 -35.38 -3.95 -3.04
C PHE A 97 -35.73 -3.08 -1.84
N VAL A 98 -35.16 -3.34 -0.65
CA VAL A 98 -35.41 -2.55 0.56
C VAL A 98 -35.11 -1.06 0.35
N ARG A 99 -33.98 -0.72 -0.31
CA ARG A 99 -33.62 0.69 -0.63
C ARG A 99 -34.64 1.38 -1.52
N ARG A 100 -35.41 0.64 -2.34
CA ARG A 100 -36.45 1.19 -3.22
C ARG A 100 -37.83 1.15 -2.57
N PHE A 101 -38.02 0.29 -1.58
CA PHE A 101 -39.28 0.14 -0.89
C PHE A 101 -39.64 1.38 -0.09
N ASP A 102 -38.71 1.88 0.72
CA ASP A 102 -38.84 3.12 1.47
C ASP A 102 -37.47 3.72 1.74
N SER A 103 -37.28 4.97 1.35
CA SER A 103 -35.99 5.71 1.51
C SER A 103 -35.70 6.13 2.95
N SER A 104 -36.69 6.07 3.84
CA SER A 104 -36.53 6.38 5.27
C SER A 104 -35.91 5.20 6.05
N LEU A 105 -35.90 4.00 5.49
CA LEU A 105 -35.29 2.82 6.11
C LEU A 105 -33.76 2.85 6.02
N ILE A 106 -33.09 2.58 7.14
CA ILE A 106 -31.64 2.54 7.20
C ILE A 106 -31.17 1.09 7.16
N LEU A 107 -30.27 0.79 6.22
CA LEU A 107 -29.71 -0.55 6.04
C LEU A 107 -28.32 -0.63 6.64
N TYR A 108 -28.07 -1.75 7.32
CA TYR A 108 -26.75 -2.12 7.85
C TYR A 108 -26.33 -3.48 7.32
N ASN A 109 -25.04 -3.73 7.17
CA ASN A 109 -24.41 -4.95 6.66
C ASN A 109 -24.87 -5.34 5.23
N SER A 110 -25.57 -4.46 4.51
CA SER A 110 -26.31 -4.76 3.28
C SER A 110 -25.50 -4.78 1.99
N ASP A 111 -24.24 -4.39 2.06
CA ASP A 111 -23.30 -4.30 0.93
C ASP A 111 -21.94 -4.97 1.21
N LEU A 112 -21.92 -5.85 2.21
CA LEU A 112 -20.75 -6.66 2.51
C LEU A 112 -20.57 -7.74 1.45
N MET A 113 -19.31 -8.09 1.18
CA MET A 113 -19.00 -9.24 0.33
C MET A 113 -19.35 -10.54 1.05
N LEU A 114 -19.96 -11.46 0.33
CA LEU A 114 -20.42 -12.73 0.91
C LEU A 114 -19.28 -13.65 1.32
N ALA A 115 -18.17 -13.64 0.58
CA ALA A 115 -17.03 -14.47 0.88
C ALA A 115 -16.38 -14.15 2.25
N PRO A 116 -16.07 -12.90 2.61
CA PRO A 116 -15.65 -12.56 3.98
C PRO A 116 -16.70 -12.89 5.04
N MET A 117 -17.99 -12.60 4.79
CA MET A 117 -19.06 -12.93 5.73
C MET A 117 -19.11 -14.43 6.02
N TYR A 118 -18.97 -15.26 4.98
CA TYR A 118 -18.89 -16.71 5.12
C TYR A 118 -17.66 -17.13 5.93
N CYS A 119 -16.51 -16.51 5.65
CA CYS A 119 -15.29 -16.75 6.42
C CYS A 119 -15.46 -16.39 7.92
N TRP A 120 -16.14 -15.29 8.23
CA TRP A 120 -16.40 -14.89 9.62
C TRP A 120 -17.36 -15.87 10.35
N GLU A 121 -18.40 -16.33 9.64
CA GLU A 121 -19.38 -17.27 10.19
C GLU A 121 -18.78 -18.66 10.45
N LYS A 122 -17.95 -19.14 9.52
CA LYS A 122 -17.35 -20.49 9.61
C LYS A 122 -15.97 -20.48 10.31
N GLU A 123 -15.49 -19.31 10.75
CA GLU A 123 -14.17 -19.14 11.38
C GLU A 123 -13.01 -19.67 10.54
N ILE A 124 -13.08 -19.45 9.23
CA ILE A 124 -12.07 -19.82 8.25
C ILE A 124 -11.53 -18.57 7.54
N PHE A 125 -10.54 -18.75 6.69
CA PHE A 125 -9.99 -17.68 5.84
C PHE A 125 -9.44 -18.26 4.53
N PRO A 126 -9.34 -17.47 3.45
CA PRO A 126 -8.77 -17.94 2.19
C PRO A 126 -7.34 -18.41 2.40
N LEU A 127 -6.97 -19.50 1.73
CA LEU A 127 -5.66 -20.18 1.83
C LEU A 127 -5.39 -20.88 3.17
N ALA A 128 -6.37 -20.93 4.08
CA ALA A 128 -6.26 -21.70 5.30
C ALA A 128 -6.27 -23.21 5.01
N GLN A 129 -5.56 -23.95 5.85
CA GLN A 129 -5.69 -25.40 5.93
C GLN A 129 -6.98 -25.73 6.67
N VAL A 130 -7.81 -26.58 6.09
CA VAL A 130 -9.12 -26.97 6.65
C VAL A 130 -9.34 -28.46 6.56
N GLU A 131 -10.19 -28.95 7.44
CA GLU A 131 -10.79 -30.27 7.35
C GLU A 131 -12.29 -30.12 7.00
N VAL A 132 -12.74 -30.80 5.96
CA VAL A 132 -14.10 -30.70 5.43
C VAL A 132 -14.78 -32.07 5.43
N GLU A 133 -15.94 -32.15 6.05
CA GLU A 133 -16.85 -33.29 5.91
C GLU A 133 -17.88 -32.99 4.82
N ALA A 134 -17.88 -33.78 3.75
CA ALA A 134 -18.82 -33.63 2.65
C ALA A 134 -19.44 -34.97 2.26
N ASP A 135 -20.59 -34.91 1.62
CA ASP A 135 -21.21 -36.10 1.05
C ASP A 135 -20.60 -36.47 -0.33
N ALA A 136 -21.18 -37.50 -0.97
CA ALA A 136 -20.68 -37.96 -2.28
C ALA A 136 -20.91 -36.93 -3.41
N ALA A 137 -21.92 -36.06 -3.26
CA ALA A 137 -22.23 -34.99 -4.21
C ALA A 137 -21.37 -33.69 -3.97
N GLY A 138 -20.46 -33.70 -2.97
CA GLY A 138 -19.62 -32.54 -2.63
C GLY A 138 -20.33 -31.49 -1.79
N GLN A 139 -21.51 -31.83 -1.19
CA GLN A 139 -22.18 -30.93 -0.25
C GLN A 139 -21.48 -30.95 1.10
N ILE A 140 -21.04 -29.78 1.58
CA ILE A 140 -20.36 -29.63 2.88
C ILE A 140 -21.38 -29.81 4.01
N ARG A 141 -21.03 -30.65 4.97
CA ARG A 141 -21.77 -30.86 6.23
C ARG A 141 -21.10 -30.14 7.41
N ALA A 142 -19.76 -30.15 7.41
CA ALA A 142 -18.95 -29.45 8.41
C ALA A 142 -17.64 -29.00 7.79
N ILE A 143 -17.11 -27.88 8.28
CA ILE A 143 -15.79 -27.35 7.94
C ILE A 143 -15.11 -26.88 9.23
N THR A 144 -13.86 -27.27 9.40
CA THR A 144 -13.06 -26.90 10.58
C THR A 144 -11.74 -26.36 10.12
N CYS A 145 -11.36 -25.16 10.58
CA CYS A 145 -10.06 -24.57 10.33
C CYS A 145 -8.98 -25.32 11.13
N GLN A 146 -7.92 -25.72 10.47
CA GLN A 146 -6.74 -26.36 11.07
C GLN A 146 -5.56 -25.40 11.16
N ASP A 147 -5.77 -24.15 10.84
CA ASP A 147 -4.78 -23.10 10.74
C ASP A 147 -5.22 -21.86 11.54
N GLU A 148 -4.30 -20.96 11.81
CA GLU A 148 -4.55 -19.71 12.53
C GLU A 148 -4.02 -18.52 11.73
N GLU A 149 -4.87 -17.54 11.42
CA GLU A 149 -4.52 -16.40 10.58
C GLU A 149 -3.40 -15.52 11.16
N TRP A 150 -3.14 -15.62 12.45
CA TRP A 150 -2.13 -14.81 13.15
C TRP A 150 -0.78 -15.48 13.32
N LEU A 151 -0.62 -16.75 12.94
CA LEU A 151 0.68 -17.40 12.92
C LEU A 151 1.64 -16.73 11.93
N THR A 152 2.91 -16.63 12.31
CA THR A 152 3.99 -16.16 11.43
C THR A 152 4.58 -17.27 10.59
N ASP A 153 4.61 -18.48 11.14
CA ASP A 153 5.10 -19.69 10.48
C ASP A 153 3.91 -20.58 10.17
N TYR A 154 3.46 -20.53 8.93
CA TYR A 154 2.36 -21.31 8.40
C TYR A 154 2.76 -22.00 7.10
N GLU A 155 2.18 -23.15 6.85
CA GLU A 155 2.37 -23.90 5.62
C GLU A 155 1.63 -23.21 4.46
N ARG A 156 2.31 -23.06 3.33
CA ARG A 156 1.73 -22.46 2.12
C ARG A 156 0.93 -23.49 1.35
N PRO A 157 -0.22 -23.09 0.75
CA PRO A 157 -0.91 -23.99 -0.16
C PRO A 157 -0.01 -24.39 -1.33
N PRO A 158 0.03 -25.68 -1.72
CA PRO A 158 0.86 -26.18 -2.82
C PRO A 158 0.21 -25.83 -4.17
N VAL A 159 0.24 -24.54 -4.53
CA VAL A 159 -0.34 -24.02 -5.77
C VAL A 159 0.59 -24.25 -6.97
N ARG A 160 0.01 -24.66 -8.09
CA ARG A 160 0.68 -24.67 -9.41
C ARG A 160 0.52 -23.31 -10.04
N THR A 161 1.64 -22.68 -10.43
CA THR A 161 1.64 -21.32 -11.00
C THR A 161 2.04 -21.39 -12.49
N MET A 162 1.33 -20.65 -13.33
CA MET A 162 1.70 -20.36 -14.71
C MET A 162 1.83 -18.86 -14.86
N GLN A 163 2.93 -18.39 -15.47
CA GLN A 163 3.19 -16.98 -15.69
C GLN A 163 3.02 -16.62 -17.17
N LEU A 164 2.47 -15.43 -17.47
CA LEU A 164 2.31 -14.92 -18.83
C LEU A 164 2.74 -13.45 -18.89
N ARG A 165 3.48 -13.10 -19.94
CA ARG A 165 3.85 -11.71 -20.24
C ARG A 165 3.95 -11.48 -21.75
N LEU A 166 4.16 -10.22 -22.12
CA LEU A 166 4.51 -9.85 -23.50
C LEU A 166 6.02 -9.59 -23.56
N GLU A 167 6.68 -10.20 -24.51
CA GLU A 167 8.12 -10.07 -24.74
C GLU A 167 8.54 -8.60 -24.83
N GLY A 168 9.53 -8.20 -24.00
CA GLY A 168 10.10 -6.85 -24.00
C GLY A 168 9.17 -5.72 -23.55
N LEU A 169 7.99 -6.00 -22.98
CA LEU A 169 6.98 -4.99 -22.62
C LEU A 169 6.61 -4.91 -21.14
N SER A 170 7.46 -5.41 -20.23
CA SER A 170 7.19 -5.36 -18.78
C SER A 170 6.95 -3.94 -18.27
N ASP A 171 7.74 -2.96 -18.74
CA ASP A 171 7.69 -1.57 -18.27
C ASP A 171 6.91 -0.60 -19.17
N VAL A 172 6.45 -1.07 -20.33
CA VAL A 172 5.70 -0.24 -21.31
C VAL A 172 4.27 -0.70 -21.41
N ASN A 173 3.30 0.25 -21.32
CA ASN A 173 1.90 -0.11 -21.47
C ASN A 173 1.59 -0.55 -22.91
N PRO A 174 1.29 -1.85 -23.18
CA PRO A 174 1.05 -2.34 -24.53
C PRO A 174 -0.16 -1.70 -25.23
N ARG A 175 -1.09 -1.11 -24.45
CA ARG A 175 -2.25 -0.38 -24.99
C ARG A 175 -1.85 0.87 -25.78
N HIS A 176 -0.63 1.37 -25.61
CA HIS A 176 -0.14 2.55 -26.33
C HIS A 176 0.46 2.20 -27.69
N GLY A 177 0.22 0.98 -28.22
CA GLY A 177 0.52 0.63 -29.61
C GLY A 177 1.79 -0.22 -29.80
N ARG A 178 2.38 -0.77 -28.74
CA ARG A 178 3.42 -1.77 -28.86
C ARG A 178 2.84 -3.19 -28.72
N HIS A 179 3.37 -4.10 -29.51
CA HIS A 179 3.01 -5.52 -29.52
C HIS A 179 4.28 -6.35 -29.32
N GLY A 180 4.19 -7.39 -28.50
CA GLY A 180 5.22 -8.39 -28.28
C GLY A 180 4.62 -9.78 -28.43
N ALA A 181 5.46 -10.78 -28.66
CA ALA A 181 5.05 -12.17 -28.60
C ALA A 181 4.57 -12.50 -27.18
N VAL A 182 3.69 -13.50 -27.07
CA VAL A 182 3.24 -13.97 -25.75
C VAL A 182 4.29 -14.94 -25.23
N GLU A 183 4.83 -14.67 -24.06
CA GLU A 183 5.69 -15.59 -23.33
C GLU A 183 4.91 -16.27 -22.21
N VAL A 184 5.11 -17.57 -22.02
CA VAL A 184 4.54 -18.33 -20.91
C VAL A 184 5.65 -19.06 -20.16
N ALA A 185 5.58 -19.08 -18.84
CA ALA A 185 6.45 -19.89 -18.00
C ALA A 185 5.66 -20.86 -17.13
N ILE A 186 6.20 -22.05 -16.98
CA ILE A 186 5.76 -23.10 -16.07
C ILE A 186 7.00 -23.48 -15.27
N GLU A 187 6.94 -23.34 -13.93
CA GLU A 187 8.09 -23.64 -13.05
C GLU A 187 9.37 -22.90 -13.48
N ASP A 188 9.25 -21.62 -13.88
CA ASP A 188 10.33 -20.71 -14.33
C ASP A 188 10.97 -21.03 -15.70
N ASP A 189 10.47 -22.02 -16.43
CA ASP A 189 10.87 -22.30 -17.82
C ASP A 189 10.03 -21.46 -18.80
N TRP A 190 10.65 -20.45 -19.44
CA TRP A 190 10.00 -19.51 -20.35
C TRP A 190 10.02 -20.00 -21.79
N GLN A 191 8.88 -20.02 -22.44
CA GLN A 191 8.71 -20.31 -23.86
C GLN A 191 7.89 -19.21 -24.54
N VAL A 192 8.28 -18.88 -25.80
CA VAL A 192 7.54 -17.92 -26.63
C VAL A 192 6.41 -18.65 -27.33
N LEU A 193 5.22 -18.08 -27.30
CA LEU A 193 4.09 -18.52 -28.10
C LEU A 193 3.91 -17.52 -29.23
N ASP A 194 4.10 -18.01 -30.48
CA ASP A 194 3.88 -17.25 -31.68
C ASP A 194 2.80 -17.87 -32.57
N ASP A 195 2.32 -17.14 -33.56
CA ASP A 195 1.29 -17.61 -34.50
C ASP A 195 1.90 -18.31 -35.72
N SER A 196 3.22 -18.64 -35.73
CA SER A 196 3.92 -19.21 -36.91
C SER A 196 3.49 -20.64 -37.24
N ASP A 197 3.41 -21.50 -36.21
CA ASP A 197 3.04 -22.90 -36.40
C ASP A 197 1.58 -23.17 -36.00
N GLU A 198 1.13 -22.60 -34.88
CA GLU A 198 -0.21 -22.78 -34.34
C GLU A 198 -0.67 -21.49 -33.67
N PRO A 199 -1.97 -21.12 -33.77
CA PRO A 199 -2.47 -19.92 -33.11
C PRO A 199 -2.21 -19.93 -31.61
N VAL A 200 -1.69 -18.81 -31.07
CA VAL A 200 -1.37 -18.66 -29.63
C VAL A 200 -2.48 -19.13 -28.71
N ALA A 201 -3.76 -18.86 -29.06
CA ALA A 201 -4.90 -19.32 -28.26
C ALA A 201 -5.06 -20.83 -28.20
N VAL A 202 -4.65 -21.58 -29.25
CA VAL A 202 -4.71 -23.06 -29.28
C VAL A 202 -3.61 -23.65 -28.42
N THR A 203 -2.39 -23.17 -28.61
CA THR A 203 -1.24 -23.58 -27.79
C THR A 203 -1.49 -23.26 -26.31
N PHE A 204 -2.01 -22.09 -26.01
CA PHE A 204 -2.36 -21.68 -24.63
C PHE A 204 -3.48 -22.57 -24.05
N GLU A 205 -4.50 -22.90 -24.82
CA GLU A 205 -5.57 -23.83 -24.41
C GLU A 205 -4.99 -25.20 -24.02
N ARG A 206 -4.10 -25.75 -24.86
CA ARG A 206 -3.42 -27.02 -24.57
C ARG A 206 -2.59 -26.96 -23.29
N LEU A 207 -1.81 -25.89 -23.09
CA LEU A 207 -1.01 -25.69 -21.88
C LEU A 207 -1.89 -25.61 -20.63
N LEU A 208 -3.03 -24.90 -20.69
CA LEU A 208 -4.00 -24.82 -19.59
C LEU A 208 -4.57 -26.19 -19.22
N ARG A 209 -4.84 -27.07 -20.20
CA ARG A 209 -5.34 -28.43 -19.95
C ARG A 209 -4.28 -29.36 -19.38
N VAL A 210 -3.06 -29.30 -19.91
CA VAL A 210 -1.97 -30.18 -19.50
C VAL A 210 -1.50 -29.86 -18.09
N HIS A 211 -1.28 -28.58 -17.81
CA HIS A 211 -0.68 -28.16 -16.53
C HIS A 211 -1.71 -27.82 -15.46
N ASP A 212 -2.95 -27.51 -15.84
CA ASP A 212 -4.05 -27.12 -14.94
C ASP A 212 -3.58 -26.22 -13.77
N PRO A 213 -3.05 -25.00 -14.06
CA PRO A 213 -2.52 -24.13 -13.01
C PRO A 213 -3.60 -23.66 -12.05
N ASP A 214 -3.23 -23.48 -10.78
CA ASP A 214 -4.11 -22.88 -9.76
C ASP A 214 -4.10 -21.35 -9.84
N VAL A 215 -2.94 -20.81 -10.21
CA VAL A 215 -2.71 -19.37 -10.29
C VAL A 215 -2.13 -19.01 -11.66
N LEU A 216 -2.80 -18.11 -12.36
CA LEU A 216 -2.26 -17.42 -13.52
C LEU A 216 -1.70 -16.07 -13.06
N VAL A 217 -0.39 -15.91 -13.10
CA VAL A 217 0.28 -14.63 -12.85
C VAL A 217 0.57 -13.98 -14.20
N THR A 218 0.15 -12.74 -14.37
CA THR A 218 0.31 -12.07 -15.66
C THR A 218 0.92 -10.68 -15.50
N GLU A 219 1.61 -10.21 -16.53
CA GLU A 219 1.89 -8.81 -16.78
C GLU A 219 0.95 -8.30 -17.86
N TRP A 220 0.15 -7.26 -17.56
CA TRP A 220 -0.90 -6.73 -18.45
C TRP A 220 -2.02 -7.72 -18.80
N GLY A 221 -2.24 -8.73 -17.96
CA GLY A 221 -3.26 -9.75 -18.15
C GLY A 221 -4.67 -9.20 -18.20
N ASP A 222 -5.00 -8.30 -17.30
CA ASP A 222 -6.32 -7.67 -17.17
C ASP A 222 -6.67 -6.80 -18.37
N ALA A 223 -5.69 -6.02 -18.86
CA ALA A 223 -5.91 -5.02 -19.89
C ALA A 223 -5.73 -5.55 -21.32
N VAL A 224 -4.78 -6.44 -21.54
CA VAL A 224 -4.30 -6.81 -22.89
C VAL A 224 -4.30 -8.32 -23.13
N LEU A 225 -3.55 -9.11 -22.33
CA LEU A 225 -3.32 -10.53 -22.62
C LEU A 225 -4.60 -11.35 -22.63
N LEU A 226 -5.29 -11.46 -21.50
CA LEU A 226 -6.50 -12.29 -21.42
C LEU A 226 -7.62 -11.79 -22.34
N PRO A 227 -7.91 -10.46 -22.44
CA PRO A 227 -8.82 -9.96 -23.46
C PRO A 227 -8.41 -10.29 -24.90
N GLY A 228 -7.12 -10.28 -25.20
CA GLY A 228 -6.57 -10.66 -26.51
C GLY A 228 -6.80 -12.12 -26.83
N LEU A 229 -6.39 -13.01 -25.94
CA LEU A 229 -6.56 -14.46 -26.05
C LEU A 229 -8.04 -14.86 -26.15
N LEU A 230 -8.92 -14.24 -25.34
CA LEU A 230 -10.36 -14.50 -25.42
C LEU A 230 -10.96 -14.08 -26.76
N ARG A 231 -10.56 -12.93 -27.33
CA ARG A 231 -11.01 -12.52 -28.66
C ARG A 231 -10.48 -13.45 -29.77
N GLN A 232 -9.22 -13.90 -29.69
CA GLN A 232 -8.65 -14.83 -30.65
C GLN A 232 -9.37 -16.18 -30.57
N ALA A 233 -9.61 -16.69 -29.36
CA ALA A 233 -10.35 -17.93 -29.14
C ALA A 233 -11.79 -17.85 -29.67
N GLN A 234 -12.51 -16.75 -29.42
CA GLN A 234 -13.87 -16.53 -29.91
C GLN A 234 -13.92 -16.52 -31.45
N ARG A 235 -12.99 -15.84 -32.12
CA ARG A 235 -12.92 -15.80 -33.60
C ARG A 235 -12.66 -17.18 -34.23
N ARG A 236 -12.01 -18.07 -33.48
CA ARG A 236 -11.63 -19.42 -33.93
C ARG A 236 -12.52 -20.52 -33.34
N HIS A 237 -13.57 -20.16 -32.61
CA HIS A 237 -14.48 -21.10 -31.92
C HIS A 237 -13.75 -22.05 -30.96
N ILE A 238 -12.68 -21.58 -30.30
CA ILE A 238 -11.91 -22.31 -29.29
C ILE A 238 -12.50 -22.00 -27.93
N HIS A 239 -12.72 -23.03 -27.11
CA HIS A 239 -13.09 -22.87 -25.71
C HIS A 239 -11.83 -22.83 -24.84
N LEU A 240 -11.45 -21.66 -24.34
CA LEU A 240 -10.36 -21.51 -23.37
C LEU A 240 -10.85 -21.87 -21.96
N PRO A 241 -10.30 -22.93 -21.32
CA PRO A 241 -10.70 -23.37 -19.97
C PRO A 241 -10.03 -22.49 -18.90
N LEU A 242 -10.29 -21.18 -18.94
CA LEU A 242 -9.75 -20.23 -17.97
C LEU A 242 -10.32 -20.47 -16.57
N ASN A 243 -11.63 -20.74 -16.48
CA ASN A 243 -12.28 -21.16 -15.24
C ASN A 243 -12.21 -22.68 -15.08
N ARG A 244 -12.16 -23.15 -13.85
CA ARG A 244 -12.45 -24.56 -13.51
C ARG A 244 -13.96 -24.80 -13.30
N ASP A 245 -14.74 -23.74 -13.08
CA ASP A 245 -16.20 -23.81 -13.02
C ASP A 245 -16.81 -23.39 -14.36
N GLU A 246 -18.07 -23.80 -14.59
CA GLU A 246 -18.82 -23.47 -15.82
C GLU A 246 -19.28 -22.01 -15.88
N LEU A 247 -18.94 -21.21 -14.87
CA LEU A 247 -19.26 -19.79 -14.83
C LEU A 247 -18.48 -19.02 -15.91
N PRO A 248 -19.07 -17.97 -16.50
CA PRO A 248 -18.36 -17.12 -17.44
C PRO A 248 -17.26 -16.33 -16.73
N VAL A 249 -16.18 -16.03 -17.43
CA VAL A 249 -15.11 -15.13 -16.93
C VAL A 249 -15.70 -13.76 -16.58
N GLU A 250 -15.49 -13.31 -15.35
CA GLU A 250 -15.99 -12.02 -14.90
C GLU A 250 -15.03 -10.89 -15.29
N ARG A 251 -15.55 -9.86 -15.95
CA ARG A 251 -14.77 -8.69 -16.36
C ARG A 251 -15.40 -7.39 -15.86
N SER A 252 -14.60 -6.59 -15.18
CA SER A 252 -14.97 -5.21 -14.82
C SER A 252 -14.50 -4.21 -15.89
N ARG A 253 -15.06 -2.99 -15.86
CA ARG A 253 -14.61 -1.88 -16.73
C ARG A 253 -13.59 -1.00 -16.01
N SER A 254 -12.62 -0.49 -16.77
CA SER A 254 -11.68 0.52 -16.28
C SER A 254 -12.41 1.84 -15.95
N ARG A 255 -11.93 2.56 -14.92
CA ARG A 255 -12.51 3.83 -14.49
C ARG A 255 -11.46 4.76 -13.88
N SER A 256 -11.66 6.07 -14.06
CA SER A 256 -10.94 7.09 -13.30
C SER A 256 -11.80 7.59 -12.15
N TYR A 257 -11.16 7.89 -11.02
CA TYR A 257 -11.82 8.44 -9.83
C TYR A 257 -10.89 9.40 -9.10
N THR A 258 -11.45 10.31 -8.32
CA THR A 258 -10.68 11.28 -7.53
C THR A 258 -10.59 10.81 -6.08
N SER A 259 -9.37 10.82 -5.54
CA SER A 259 -9.11 10.53 -4.13
C SER A 259 -8.02 11.46 -3.61
N TYR A 260 -8.25 12.10 -2.47
CA TYR A 260 -7.32 13.07 -1.86
C TYR A 260 -6.78 14.11 -2.85
N GLY A 261 -7.66 14.70 -3.66
CA GLY A 261 -7.29 15.71 -4.68
C GLY A 261 -6.49 15.18 -5.87
N ARG A 262 -6.25 13.87 -5.95
CA ARG A 262 -5.55 13.23 -7.06
C ARG A 262 -6.51 12.41 -7.90
N ILE A 263 -6.31 12.44 -9.22
CA ILE A 263 -7.02 11.56 -10.13
C ILE A 263 -6.23 10.25 -10.22
N LEU A 264 -6.93 9.16 -9.95
CA LEU A 264 -6.43 7.79 -10.02
C LEU A 264 -7.15 7.05 -11.13
N PHE A 265 -6.45 6.19 -11.82
CA PHE A 265 -6.99 5.28 -12.80
C PHE A 265 -7.01 3.87 -12.23
N LYS A 266 -8.12 3.17 -12.38
CA LYS A 266 -8.26 1.75 -12.08
C LYS A 266 -8.52 1.00 -13.37
N GLU A 267 -7.63 0.09 -13.70
CA GLU A 267 -7.74 -0.73 -14.91
C GLU A 267 -8.95 -1.69 -14.83
N SER A 268 -9.38 -2.21 -15.97
CA SER A 268 -10.29 -3.33 -16.04
C SER A 268 -9.73 -4.52 -15.27
N THR A 269 -10.59 -5.44 -14.83
CA THR A 269 -10.15 -6.66 -14.15
C THR A 269 -10.76 -7.88 -14.83
N THR A 270 -10.04 -8.98 -14.83
CA THR A 270 -10.50 -10.29 -15.29
C THR A 270 -10.39 -11.27 -14.14
N SER A 271 -11.52 -11.68 -13.56
CA SER A 271 -11.57 -12.62 -12.44
C SER A 271 -12.00 -14.00 -12.92
N LEU A 272 -11.39 -15.03 -12.38
CA LEU A 272 -11.63 -16.43 -12.71
C LEU A 272 -12.33 -17.13 -11.55
N PHE A 273 -12.91 -18.31 -11.82
CA PHE A 273 -13.60 -19.13 -10.84
C PHE A 273 -12.95 -20.51 -10.73
N GLY A 274 -12.58 -20.90 -9.50
CA GLY A 274 -11.82 -22.13 -9.23
C GLY A 274 -10.37 -22.11 -9.67
N ARG A 275 -9.92 -21.01 -10.21
CA ARG A 275 -8.54 -20.65 -10.55
C ARG A 275 -8.35 -19.18 -10.23
N LEU A 276 -7.14 -18.79 -9.84
CA LEU A 276 -6.84 -17.40 -9.50
C LEU A 276 -6.12 -16.71 -10.66
N HIS A 277 -6.48 -15.47 -10.95
CA HIS A 277 -5.75 -14.62 -11.87
C HIS A 277 -5.19 -13.39 -11.13
N ILE A 278 -3.88 -13.18 -11.23
CA ILE A 278 -3.14 -12.09 -10.60
C ILE A 278 -2.37 -11.34 -11.67
N ASP A 279 -2.76 -10.09 -11.94
CA ASP A 279 -2.03 -9.20 -12.84
C ASP A 279 -1.12 -8.30 -12.02
N THR A 280 0.20 -8.47 -12.15
CA THR A 280 1.20 -7.71 -11.39
C THR A 280 1.20 -6.23 -11.75
N GLN A 281 0.87 -5.87 -13.00
CA GLN A 281 0.76 -4.48 -13.45
C GLN A 281 -0.52 -3.79 -12.97
N ASN A 282 -1.52 -4.56 -12.51
CA ASN A 282 -2.77 -4.05 -11.95
C ASN A 282 -2.93 -4.36 -10.46
N SER A 283 -1.84 -4.66 -9.78
CA SER A 283 -1.81 -5.01 -8.36
C SER A 283 -0.66 -4.34 -7.62
N PHE A 284 -0.96 -3.31 -6.85
CA PHE A 284 0.02 -2.69 -5.96
C PHE A 284 0.67 -3.70 -4.99
N ILE A 285 -0.11 -4.64 -4.48
CA ILE A 285 0.41 -5.64 -3.52
C ILE A 285 1.33 -6.64 -4.21
N ALA A 286 0.92 -7.21 -5.36
CA ALA A 286 1.75 -8.18 -6.07
C ALA A 286 3.05 -7.55 -6.63
N GLU A 287 2.97 -6.29 -7.11
CA GLU A 287 4.15 -5.54 -7.58
C GLU A 287 5.20 -5.33 -6.48
N HIS A 288 4.77 -5.02 -5.23
CA HIS A 288 5.68 -4.63 -4.15
C HIS A 288 5.99 -5.72 -3.13
N SER A 289 5.15 -6.76 -3.06
CA SER A 289 5.24 -7.80 -2.02
C SER A 289 5.08 -9.22 -2.56
N GLU A 290 5.07 -9.37 -3.88
CA GLU A 290 4.95 -10.65 -4.58
C GLU A 290 3.73 -11.48 -4.11
N LEU A 291 3.67 -12.75 -4.44
CA LEU A 291 2.62 -13.64 -3.94
C LEU A 291 2.71 -13.85 -2.42
N GLU A 292 3.91 -13.82 -1.86
CA GLU A 292 4.15 -14.02 -0.44
C GLU A 292 3.44 -12.97 0.44
N GLY A 293 3.55 -11.69 0.06
CA GLY A 293 2.83 -10.62 0.74
C GLY A 293 1.32 -10.66 0.47
N LEU A 294 0.91 -11.07 -0.73
CA LEU A 294 -0.51 -11.23 -1.05
C LEU A 294 -1.16 -12.33 -0.21
N TRP A 295 -0.50 -13.47 -0.01
CA TRP A 295 -0.97 -14.55 0.86
C TRP A 295 -1.15 -14.06 2.30
N GLU A 296 -0.19 -13.32 2.82
CA GLU A 296 -0.29 -12.71 4.16
C GLU A 296 -1.46 -11.74 4.28
N LEU A 297 -1.65 -10.86 3.29
CA LEU A 297 -2.78 -9.93 3.25
C LEU A 297 -4.12 -10.65 3.32
N VAL A 298 -4.29 -11.67 2.49
CA VAL A 298 -5.53 -12.43 2.36
C VAL A 298 -5.88 -13.15 3.65
N ARG A 299 -4.90 -13.74 4.33
CA ARG A 299 -5.08 -14.42 5.63
C ARG A 299 -5.64 -13.48 6.69
N VAL A 300 -5.01 -12.30 6.87
CA VAL A 300 -5.41 -11.37 7.93
C VAL A 300 -6.66 -10.56 7.61
N THR A 301 -6.99 -10.35 6.33
CA THR A 301 -8.16 -9.55 5.90
C THR A 301 -9.37 -10.38 5.53
N LYS A 302 -9.21 -11.70 5.32
CA LYS A 302 -10.23 -12.64 4.85
C LYS A 302 -10.89 -12.26 3.51
N LEU A 303 -10.21 -11.40 2.74
CA LEU A 303 -10.64 -11.04 1.39
C LEU A 303 -10.32 -12.15 0.39
N PRO A 304 -11.17 -12.41 -0.62
CA PRO A 304 -10.83 -13.28 -1.74
C PRO A 304 -9.55 -12.82 -2.42
N VAL A 305 -8.67 -13.76 -2.80
CA VAL A 305 -7.33 -13.48 -3.34
C VAL A 305 -7.36 -12.51 -4.50
N GLN A 306 -8.19 -12.77 -5.51
CA GLN A 306 -8.29 -11.95 -6.70
C GLN A 306 -8.84 -10.54 -6.44
N TYR A 307 -9.67 -10.39 -5.42
CA TYR A 307 -10.15 -9.08 -4.97
C TYR A 307 -9.07 -8.34 -4.18
N ALA A 308 -8.39 -9.03 -3.27
CA ALA A 308 -7.32 -8.46 -2.45
C ALA A 308 -6.17 -7.92 -3.30
N CYS A 309 -5.75 -8.63 -4.34
CA CYS A 309 -4.66 -8.19 -5.21
C CYS A 309 -5.00 -6.91 -5.99
N ARG A 310 -6.29 -6.65 -6.29
CA ARG A 310 -6.76 -5.50 -7.08
C ARG A 310 -7.37 -4.37 -6.26
N THR A 311 -7.23 -4.43 -4.94
CA THR A 311 -7.75 -3.39 -4.04
C THR A 311 -6.63 -2.70 -3.27
N THR A 312 -6.96 -1.63 -2.56
CA THR A 312 -5.98 -0.93 -1.73
C THR A 312 -5.88 -1.57 -0.35
N PRO A 313 -4.74 -1.46 0.36
CA PRO A 313 -4.63 -1.89 1.76
C PRO A 313 -5.69 -1.29 2.68
N GLY A 314 -6.19 -0.09 2.35
CA GLY A 314 -7.29 0.53 3.09
C GLY A 314 -8.61 -0.25 3.03
N THR A 315 -8.88 -0.95 1.93
CA THR A 315 -10.03 -1.89 1.88
C THR A 315 -9.78 -3.06 2.83
N GLY A 316 -8.56 -3.59 2.88
CA GLY A 316 -8.19 -4.67 3.81
C GLY A 316 -8.45 -4.26 5.26
N ILE A 317 -7.96 -3.08 5.68
CA ILE A 317 -8.17 -2.59 7.04
C ILE A 317 -9.66 -2.41 7.36
N SER A 318 -10.46 -1.94 6.38
CA SER A 318 -11.90 -1.79 6.56
C SER A 318 -12.58 -3.14 6.81
N TYR A 319 -12.20 -4.20 6.09
CA TYR A 319 -12.75 -5.53 6.31
C TYR A 319 -12.35 -6.13 7.65
N MET A 320 -11.13 -5.88 8.14
CA MET A 320 -10.73 -6.26 9.49
C MET A 320 -11.55 -5.55 10.57
N GLN A 321 -11.83 -4.25 10.38
CA GLN A 321 -12.71 -3.48 11.27
C GLN A 321 -14.16 -4.01 11.23
N MET A 322 -14.66 -4.35 10.03
CA MET A 322 -16.00 -4.91 9.86
C MET A 322 -16.12 -6.30 10.50
N GLU A 323 -15.09 -7.14 10.43
CA GLU A 323 -15.06 -8.42 11.15
C GLU A 323 -15.20 -8.23 12.66
N VAL A 324 -14.41 -7.31 13.23
CA VAL A 324 -14.47 -7.00 14.67
C VAL A 324 -15.87 -6.49 15.05
N ALA A 325 -16.45 -5.58 14.27
CA ALA A 325 -17.80 -5.09 14.49
C ALA A 325 -18.86 -6.20 14.37
N TRP A 326 -18.74 -7.08 13.37
CA TRP A 326 -19.65 -8.19 13.16
C TRP A 326 -19.62 -9.19 14.33
N ARG A 327 -18.42 -9.54 14.82
CA ARG A 327 -18.27 -10.43 15.99
C ARG A 327 -18.84 -9.84 17.28
N ASP A 328 -18.77 -8.52 17.43
CA ASP A 328 -19.34 -7.79 18.58
C ASP A 328 -20.87 -7.58 18.47
N GLY A 329 -21.52 -8.01 17.38
CA GLY A 329 -22.93 -7.73 17.13
C GLY A 329 -23.25 -6.26 16.85
N VAL A 330 -22.24 -5.47 16.45
CA VAL A 330 -22.36 -4.06 16.07
C VAL A 330 -22.80 -3.92 14.62
N LEU A 331 -23.78 -3.05 14.39
CA LEU A 331 -24.28 -2.74 13.06
C LEU A 331 -23.23 -2.02 12.21
N ILE A 332 -23.00 -2.53 11.01
CA ILE A 332 -22.01 -1.97 10.07
C ILE A 332 -22.75 -1.07 9.07
N PRO A 333 -22.53 0.25 9.08
CA PRO A 333 -23.20 1.16 8.15
C PRO A 333 -22.70 0.93 6.71
N ALA A 334 -23.57 1.09 5.72
CA ALA A 334 -23.22 0.95 4.31
C ALA A 334 -22.23 2.04 3.82
N GLN A 335 -22.25 3.19 4.48
CA GLN A 335 -21.35 4.33 4.24
C GLN A 335 -21.14 5.09 5.55
N LYS A 336 -20.22 6.04 5.55
CA LYS A 336 -20.06 6.95 6.70
C LYS A 336 -21.40 7.64 6.97
N ALA A 337 -21.97 7.37 8.12
CA ALA A 337 -23.24 7.94 8.53
C ALA A 337 -23.08 9.09 9.54
N GLU A 338 -21.93 9.17 10.20
CA GLU A 338 -21.66 10.19 11.21
C GLU A 338 -21.24 11.50 10.56
N PRO A 339 -21.98 12.60 10.74
CA PRO A 339 -21.56 13.90 10.25
C PRO A 339 -20.34 14.40 11.04
N GLU A 340 -19.56 15.28 10.43
CA GLU A 340 -18.51 16.00 11.14
C GLU A 340 -19.12 17.09 12.02
N SER A 341 -18.61 17.22 13.25
CA SER A 341 -19.05 18.30 14.15
C SER A 341 -18.63 19.67 13.59
N PRO A 342 -19.53 20.65 13.50
CA PRO A 342 -19.15 22.02 13.15
C PRO A 342 -18.08 22.55 14.12
N LYS A 343 -17.07 23.23 13.57
CA LYS A 343 -15.98 23.84 14.35
C LYS A 343 -15.87 25.32 14.03
N HIS A 344 -15.53 26.12 15.03
CA HIS A 344 -15.15 27.50 14.81
C HIS A 344 -13.80 27.59 14.05
N PRO A 345 -13.51 28.69 13.34
CA PRO A 345 -12.24 28.87 12.63
C PRO A 345 -11.00 28.66 13.52
N GLU A 346 -11.05 29.10 14.76
CA GLU A 346 -9.97 28.95 15.75
C GLU A 346 -9.74 27.47 16.11
N GLU A 347 -10.83 26.70 16.28
CA GLU A 347 -10.75 25.25 16.53
C GLU A 347 -10.17 24.51 15.32
N LEU A 348 -10.54 24.91 14.09
CA LEU A 348 -9.98 24.34 12.86
C LEU A 348 -8.48 24.60 12.74
N LEU A 349 -8.02 25.82 13.08
CA LEU A 349 -6.60 26.16 13.09
C LEU A 349 -5.77 25.29 14.06
N ILE A 350 -6.38 24.82 15.14
CA ILE A 350 -5.74 23.93 16.10
C ILE A 350 -5.84 22.48 15.64
N ALA A 351 -7.00 22.06 15.16
CA ALA A 351 -7.29 20.68 14.80
C ALA A 351 -6.56 20.21 13.54
N ASP A 352 -6.45 21.08 12.52
CA ASP A 352 -5.91 20.75 11.18
C ASP A 352 -4.41 21.08 11.03
N ARG A 353 -3.64 21.01 12.11
CA ARG A 353 -2.18 21.27 12.05
C ARG A 353 -1.36 20.15 11.43
N GLY A 354 -1.91 18.95 11.31
CA GLY A 354 -1.19 17.76 10.86
C GLY A 354 -0.06 17.34 11.83
N GLY A 355 0.94 16.65 11.31
CA GLY A 355 2.13 16.24 12.06
C GLY A 355 3.11 17.38 12.27
N LEU A 356 3.88 17.33 13.36
CA LEU A 356 4.89 18.33 13.68
C LEU A 356 6.17 18.10 12.88
N VAL A 357 6.75 19.17 12.36
CA VAL A 357 8.00 19.15 11.62
C VAL A 357 8.93 20.24 12.15
N PHE A 358 10.13 19.86 12.55
CA PHE A 358 11.23 20.79 12.78
C PHE A 358 12.12 20.80 11.54
N PRO A 359 12.22 21.94 10.82
CA PRO A 359 13.05 22.03 9.61
C PRO A 359 14.48 21.59 9.89
N PRO A 360 15.15 20.89 8.96
CA PRO A 360 16.53 20.49 9.15
C PRO A 360 17.47 21.68 9.14
N ARG A 361 18.61 21.54 9.80
CA ARG A 361 19.72 22.46 9.62
C ARG A 361 20.48 22.07 8.34
N LEU A 362 20.72 23.04 7.44
CA LEU A 362 21.49 22.78 6.23
C LEU A 362 22.94 22.47 6.56
N GLY A 363 23.54 21.52 5.88
CA GLY A 363 24.93 21.18 6.02
C GLY A 363 25.25 19.70 6.13
N PHE A 364 26.51 19.45 6.44
CA PHE A 364 27.08 18.13 6.70
C PHE A 364 27.26 17.93 8.19
N PHE A 365 26.75 16.83 8.72
CA PHE A 365 26.75 16.50 10.15
C PHE A 365 27.26 15.09 10.37
N GLU A 366 28.28 14.93 11.21
CA GLU A 366 28.89 13.63 11.54
C GLU A 366 28.24 13.02 12.78
N ASN A 367 28.29 11.70 12.90
CA ASN A 367 27.80 10.92 14.04
C ASN A 367 26.35 11.30 14.46
N VAL A 368 25.43 11.07 13.57
CA VAL A 368 24.01 11.41 13.76
C VAL A 368 23.19 10.13 13.97
N ALA A 369 22.43 10.05 15.05
CA ALA A 369 21.47 8.98 15.23
C ALA A 369 20.07 9.38 14.73
N GLU A 370 19.41 8.44 14.07
CA GLU A 370 17.99 8.51 13.75
C GLU A 370 17.23 7.68 14.79
N LEU A 371 16.37 8.35 15.55
CA LEU A 371 15.43 7.76 16.48
C LEU A 371 14.05 7.76 15.82
N ASP A 372 13.38 6.62 15.76
CA ASP A 372 12.10 6.46 15.05
C ASP A 372 11.06 5.78 15.94
N PHE A 373 9.88 6.38 16.05
CA PHE A 373 8.76 5.77 16.73
C PHE A 373 8.20 4.61 15.90
N MET A 374 8.20 3.42 16.48
CA MET A 374 7.75 2.22 15.78
C MET A 374 6.27 2.29 15.45
N SER A 375 5.94 2.57 14.15
CA SER A 375 4.56 2.71 13.70
C SER A 375 3.77 3.70 14.57
N GLU A 376 4.25 4.93 14.71
CA GLU A 376 3.76 5.93 15.68
C GLU A 376 2.24 6.04 15.70
N PHE A 377 1.59 6.40 14.59
CA PHE A 377 0.15 6.57 14.54
C PHE A 377 -0.64 5.31 14.91
N PRO A 378 -0.34 4.12 14.36
CA PRO A 378 -0.94 2.87 14.83
C PRO A 378 -0.68 2.58 16.32
N SER A 379 0.52 2.87 16.82
CA SER A 379 0.86 2.70 18.24
C SER A 379 0.06 3.64 19.14
N ILE A 380 -0.16 4.88 18.71
CA ILE A 380 -1.06 5.82 19.37
C ILE A 380 -2.50 5.28 19.39
N MET A 381 -3.00 4.81 18.24
CA MET A 381 -4.36 4.25 18.15
C MET A 381 -4.53 3.04 19.07
N ALA A 382 -3.55 2.15 19.11
CA ALA A 382 -3.57 0.99 19.99
C ALA A 382 -3.43 1.36 21.47
N ARG A 383 -2.42 2.13 21.85
CA ARG A 383 -2.10 2.40 23.27
C ARG A 383 -3.05 3.38 23.93
N PHE A 384 -3.45 4.43 23.22
CA PHE A 384 -4.35 5.46 23.76
C PHE A 384 -5.82 5.19 23.40
N ASN A 385 -6.15 4.01 22.86
CA ASN A 385 -7.51 3.60 22.53
C ASN A 385 -8.23 4.57 21.57
N ILE A 386 -7.52 5.11 20.57
CA ILE A 386 -8.10 6.02 19.60
C ILE A 386 -8.79 5.23 18.49
N SER A 387 -10.09 5.30 18.49
CA SER A 387 -10.99 4.71 17.48
C SER A 387 -12.16 5.67 17.27
N PRO A 388 -12.81 5.71 16.11
CA PRO A 388 -13.89 6.66 15.85
C PRO A 388 -14.98 6.69 16.92
N GLU A 389 -15.39 5.54 17.41
CA GLU A 389 -16.45 5.38 18.43
C GLU A 389 -15.96 5.61 19.87
N THR A 390 -14.64 5.68 20.10
CA THR A 390 -14.09 5.94 21.43
C THR A 390 -13.85 7.42 21.70
N ILE A 391 -13.83 8.27 20.67
CA ILE A 391 -13.66 9.70 20.80
C ILE A 391 -14.98 10.38 21.14
N ASN A 392 -14.99 11.14 22.24
CA ASN A 392 -16.15 11.85 22.77
C ASN A 392 -17.35 10.93 23.04
N CYS A 393 -17.09 9.68 23.47
CA CYS A 393 -18.16 8.74 23.79
C CYS A 393 -19.03 9.27 24.95
N PRO A 394 -20.35 8.99 24.96
CA PRO A 394 -21.25 9.44 26.02
C PRO A 394 -21.02 8.71 27.34
N CYS A 395 -20.40 7.53 27.31
CA CYS A 395 -20.23 6.69 28.51
C CYS A 395 -19.11 7.13 29.47
N CYS A 396 -18.23 8.08 29.07
CA CYS A 396 -17.05 8.48 29.84
C CYS A 396 -16.92 10.01 29.91
N PRO A 397 -17.81 10.75 30.60
CA PRO A 397 -17.78 12.22 30.63
C PRO A 397 -16.57 12.80 31.39
N GLN A 398 -15.91 11.99 32.25
CA GLN A 398 -14.72 12.38 33.03
C GLN A 398 -13.40 11.78 32.45
N ALA A 399 -13.43 11.22 31.24
CA ALA A 399 -12.25 10.59 30.64
C ALA A 399 -11.10 11.59 30.39
N PRO A 400 -9.84 11.12 30.35
CA PRO A 400 -8.69 11.92 29.96
C PRO A 400 -8.91 12.62 28.61
N ARG A 401 -8.36 13.83 28.52
CA ARG A 401 -8.51 14.68 27.32
C ARG A 401 -7.28 14.58 26.44
N VAL A 402 -7.51 14.58 25.13
CA VAL A 402 -6.46 14.71 24.12
C VAL A 402 -5.85 16.11 24.24
N PRO A 403 -4.52 16.25 24.30
CA PRO A 403 -3.83 17.54 24.31
C PRO A 403 -4.31 18.48 23.19
N GLU A 404 -4.24 19.78 23.39
CA GLU A 404 -4.66 20.85 22.47
C GLU A 404 -6.16 20.84 22.12
N LEU A 405 -6.76 19.66 21.87
CA LEU A 405 -8.12 19.52 21.34
C LEU A 405 -9.18 19.34 22.42
N GLY A 406 -8.80 18.83 23.57
CA GLY A 406 -9.73 18.58 24.67
C GLY A 406 -10.73 17.44 24.44
N TYR A 407 -10.61 16.66 23.38
CA TYR A 407 -11.45 15.50 23.12
C TYR A 407 -11.24 14.41 24.17
N ARG A 408 -12.33 13.77 24.59
CA ARG A 408 -12.29 12.68 25.57
C ARG A 408 -12.10 11.35 24.89
N VAL A 409 -11.36 10.44 25.53
CA VAL A 409 -11.12 9.09 25.02
C VAL A 409 -11.75 8.06 25.96
N CYS A 410 -12.54 7.15 25.41
CA CYS A 410 -13.24 6.11 26.15
C CYS A 410 -12.30 5.25 27.00
N GLN A 411 -12.65 5.07 28.29
CA GLN A 411 -11.93 4.22 29.23
C GLN A 411 -12.64 2.88 29.53
N ARG A 412 -13.91 2.74 29.08
CA ARG A 412 -14.72 1.56 29.36
C ARG A 412 -14.65 0.50 28.27
N HIS A 413 -14.50 0.92 27.04
CA HIS A 413 -14.56 0.02 25.89
C HIS A 413 -13.30 0.15 25.04
N ARG A 414 -12.75 -0.99 24.62
CA ARG A 414 -11.66 -1.04 23.66
C ARG A 414 -12.21 -0.82 22.25
N GLY A 415 -11.65 0.15 21.52
CA GLY A 415 -12.11 0.53 20.21
C GLY A 415 -11.87 -0.54 19.14
N ILE A 416 -12.74 -0.58 18.12
CA ILE A 416 -12.63 -1.50 16.98
C ILE A 416 -11.30 -1.31 16.27
N THR A 417 -10.97 -0.07 15.91
CA THR A 417 -9.72 0.24 15.22
C THR A 417 -8.51 -0.07 16.09
N SER A 418 -8.57 0.25 17.39
CA SER A 418 -7.48 -0.02 18.34
C SER A 418 -7.15 -1.51 18.42
N ARG A 419 -8.19 -2.38 18.46
CA ARG A 419 -8.02 -3.86 18.48
C ARG A 419 -7.40 -4.39 17.19
N VAL A 420 -7.82 -3.87 16.05
CA VAL A 420 -7.28 -4.29 14.73
C VAL A 420 -5.80 -3.93 14.60
N VAL A 421 -5.44 -2.67 14.89
CA VAL A 421 -4.06 -2.23 14.71
C VAL A 421 -3.11 -2.87 15.72
N GLU A 422 -3.57 -3.16 16.95
CA GLU A 422 -2.79 -3.85 17.98
C GLU A 422 -2.32 -5.23 17.51
N ARG A 423 -3.22 -6.04 16.95
CA ARG A 423 -2.89 -7.37 16.39
C ARG A 423 -1.90 -7.27 15.23
N LEU A 424 -2.08 -6.29 14.34
CA LEU A 424 -1.17 -6.06 13.21
C LEU A 424 0.23 -5.63 13.67
N ILE A 425 0.33 -4.76 14.70
CA ILE A 425 1.61 -4.33 15.27
C ILE A 425 2.35 -5.52 15.85
N VAL A 426 1.67 -6.36 16.65
CA VAL A 426 2.25 -7.55 17.26
C VAL A 426 2.79 -8.50 16.17
N LYS A 427 1.97 -8.87 15.18
CA LYS A 427 2.40 -9.78 14.11
C LYS A 427 3.57 -9.20 13.30
N ARG A 428 3.53 -7.91 12.99
CA ARG A 428 4.63 -7.22 12.30
C ARG A 428 5.93 -7.22 13.12
N GLN A 429 5.83 -7.07 14.44
CA GLN A 429 6.98 -7.14 15.33
C GLN A 429 7.58 -8.55 15.37
N GLN A 430 6.75 -9.58 15.43
CA GLN A 430 7.20 -10.98 15.36
C GLN A 430 7.99 -11.25 14.06
N TYR A 431 7.53 -10.75 12.90
CA TYR A 431 8.31 -10.84 11.66
C TYR A 431 9.66 -10.12 11.73
N LYS A 432 9.73 -8.94 12.36
CA LYS A 432 11.01 -8.23 12.58
C LYS A 432 11.97 -9.05 13.43
N GLU A 433 11.47 -9.72 14.47
CA GLU A 433 12.28 -10.57 15.35
C GLU A 433 12.82 -11.81 14.62
N ARG A 434 11.98 -12.45 13.78
CA ARG A 434 12.38 -13.59 12.95
C ARG A 434 13.45 -13.27 11.90
N MET A 435 13.55 -12.02 11.50
CA MET A 435 14.54 -11.54 10.54
C MET A 435 15.89 -11.16 11.19
N ARG A 436 15.98 -11.12 12.51
CA ARG A 436 17.25 -10.82 13.19
C ARG A 436 18.20 -12.01 13.09
N PRO A 437 19.50 -11.79 12.81
CA PRO A 437 20.49 -12.86 12.82
C PRO A 437 20.51 -13.55 14.19
N ALA A 438 20.64 -14.86 14.20
CA ALA A 438 20.82 -15.65 15.43
C ALA A 438 22.10 -15.17 16.16
N GLY A 439 21.95 -14.45 17.28
CA GLY A 439 23.05 -13.89 18.07
C GLY A 439 22.71 -12.61 18.84
N PHE A 440 21.61 -11.94 18.53
CA PHE A 440 21.14 -10.73 19.21
C PHE A 440 19.80 -10.92 19.94
N GLY A 441 19.63 -12.02 20.66
CA GLY A 441 18.41 -12.30 21.41
C GLY A 441 18.48 -11.80 22.85
N ILE A 442 17.52 -10.97 23.27
CA ILE A 442 17.20 -10.76 24.68
C ILE A 442 16.71 -12.09 25.24
N LYS A 443 17.40 -12.60 26.28
CA LYS A 443 17.01 -13.84 27.02
C LYS A 443 15.59 -13.63 27.57
N GLY A 444 14.60 -14.36 27.07
CA GLY A 444 13.26 -14.35 27.68
C GLY A 444 12.08 -14.87 26.86
N SER A 445 12.24 -15.47 25.69
CA SER A 445 11.14 -16.21 25.05
C SER A 445 11.56 -17.64 24.73
N SER A 446 11.03 -18.59 25.51
CA SER A 446 11.18 -20.01 25.31
C SER A 446 10.22 -20.51 24.23
N SER A 447 10.61 -20.40 22.97
CA SER A 447 10.10 -21.25 21.90
C SER A 447 11.25 -21.58 20.96
N SER A 448 11.83 -22.74 21.15
CA SER A 448 12.82 -23.31 20.22
C SER A 448 12.16 -23.53 18.85
N PRO A 449 12.84 -23.21 17.73
CA PRO A 449 12.31 -23.48 16.41
C PRO A 449 12.19 -25.00 16.22
N ASN A 450 11.03 -25.44 15.73
CA ASN A 450 10.84 -26.82 15.30
C ASN A 450 11.70 -27.07 14.04
N PRO A 451 12.66 -28.03 14.06
CA PRO A 451 13.59 -28.24 12.94
C PRO A 451 12.97 -28.82 11.65
N GLN A 452 11.68 -29.12 11.65
CA GLN A 452 11.00 -29.82 10.54
C GLN A 452 10.05 -28.93 9.72
N SER A 453 9.91 -27.64 10.06
CA SER A 453 9.14 -26.72 9.22
C SER A 453 10.04 -26.12 8.14
N PRO A 454 9.64 -26.08 6.86
CA PRO A 454 10.38 -25.34 5.84
C PRO A 454 10.35 -23.86 6.23
N ILE A 455 11.43 -23.42 6.90
CA ILE A 455 11.57 -22.03 7.37
C ILE A 455 11.49 -21.14 6.12
N PRO A 456 10.53 -20.20 6.03
CA PRO A 456 10.52 -19.24 4.95
C PRO A 456 11.87 -18.52 4.94
N ASN A 457 12.50 -18.43 3.79
CA ASN A 457 13.66 -17.59 3.53
C ASN A 457 13.41 -16.21 4.19
N PRO A 458 14.40 -15.57 4.86
CA PRO A 458 14.29 -14.23 5.44
C PRO A 458 13.65 -13.20 4.51
N ALA A 459 13.81 -13.36 3.19
CA ALA A 459 13.11 -12.57 2.18
C ALA A 459 11.59 -12.70 2.27
N GLY A 460 11.04 -13.88 2.51
CA GLY A 460 9.60 -14.08 2.67
C GLY A 460 9.02 -13.36 3.88
N TYR A 461 9.71 -13.39 5.03
CA TYR A 461 9.29 -12.62 6.21
C TYR A 461 9.30 -11.11 5.95
N LYS A 462 10.27 -10.61 5.15
CA LYS A 462 10.31 -9.21 4.75
C LYS A 462 9.07 -8.82 3.96
N LEU A 463 8.68 -9.61 2.97
CA LEU A 463 7.50 -9.36 2.13
C LEU A 463 6.20 -9.37 2.97
N ARG A 464 6.03 -10.36 3.85
CA ARG A 464 4.91 -10.45 4.80
C ARG A 464 4.85 -9.24 5.74
N ARG A 465 5.99 -8.87 6.35
CA ARG A 465 6.10 -7.67 7.20
C ARG A 465 5.71 -6.39 6.47
N ASP A 466 6.13 -6.26 5.20
CA ASP A 466 5.92 -5.04 4.43
C ASP A 466 4.45 -4.84 4.05
N VAL A 467 3.71 -5.90 3.78
CA VAL A 467 2.26 -5.81 3.55
C VAL A 467 1.50 -5.39 4.82
N LEU A 468 1.90 -5.89 6.00
CA LEU A 468 1.32 -5.44 7.27
C LEU A 468 1.63 -3.96 7.54
N LYS A 469 2.80 -3.47 7.12
CA LYS A 469 3.12 -2.03 7.17
C LYS A 469 2.14 -1.21 6.32
N TRP A 470 1.78 -1.68 5.12
CA TRP A 470 0.80 -0.99 4.27
C TRP A 470 -0.59 -0.90 4.91
N LEU A 471 -1.05 -1.97 5.57
CA LEU A 471 -2.30 -1.95 6.32
C LEU A 471 -2.27 -0.91 7.44
N LEU A 472 -1.21 -0.90 8.25
CA LEU A 472 -1.03 0.04 9.35
C LEU A 472 -0.97 1.51 8.90
N VAL A 473 -0.22 1.80 7.81
CA VAL A 473 -0.13 3.16 7.24
C VAL A 473 -1.50 3.64 6.74
N CYS A 474 -2.27 2.76 6.07
CA CYS A 474 -3.59 3.13 5.57
C CYS A 474 -4.60 3.36 6.68
N CYS A 475 -4.47 2.69 7.81
CA CYS A 475 -5.42 2.75 8.91
C CYS A 475 -5.63 4.19 9.43
N PHE A 476 -4.54 4.92 9.64
CA PHE A 476 -4.59 6.33 10.05
C PHE A 476 -5.38 7.20 9.06
N GLY A 477 -5.07 7.11 7.77
CA GLY A 477 -5.77 7.90 6.73
C GLY A 477 -7.27 7.59 6.67
N TYR A 478 -7.67 6.37 6.98
CA TYR A 478 -9.08 5.96 6.98
C TYR A 478 -9.88 6.52 8.15
N THR A 479 -9.26 6.93 9.25
CA THR A 479 -9.98 7.62 10.34
C THR A 479 -10.53 8.97 9.89
N GLY A 480 -9.82 9.71 9.02
CA GLY A 480 -10.26 10.99 8.47
C GLY A 480 -10.89 10.90 7.06
N TYR A 481 -10.96 9.70 6.45
CA TYR A 481 -11.48 9.57 5.10
C TYR A 481 -13.00 9.66 5.05
N LYS A 482 -13.51 10.62 4.26
CA LYS A 482 -14.95 10.94 4.17
C LYS A 482 -15.87 9.77 3.80
N ASN A 483 -15.34 8.73 3.12
CA ASN A 483 -16.12 7.56 2.72
C ASN A 483 -15.83 6.32 3.57
N ALA A 484 -14.97 6.42 4.59
CA ALA A 484 -14.71 5.29 5.48
C ALA A 484 -15.93 5.03 6.39
N ARG A 485 -16.39 3.78 6.45
CA ARG A 485 -17.55 3.37 7.27
C ARG A 485 -17.38 3.72 8.75
N PHE A 486 -16.17 3.55 9.24
CA PHE A 486 -15.76 3.86 10.60
C PHE A 486 -14.91 5.14 10.67
N GLY A 487 -15.09 6.09 9.72
CA GLY A 487 -14.36 7.34 9.70
C GLY A 487 -14.97 8.39 10.65
N LYS A 488 -14.14 9.07 11.44
CA LYS A 488 -14.49 10.23 12.27
C LYS A 488 -13.30 11.17 12.32
N ILE A 489 -13.49 12.41 11.88
CA ILE A 489 -12.38 13.37 11.76
C ILE A 489 -11.72 13.66 13.11
N GLU A 490 -12.49 13.69 14.19
CA GLU A 490 -11.99 13.94 15.54
C GLU A 490 -11.01 12.83 15.99
N ALA A 491 -11.16 11.59 15.50
CA ALA A 491 -10.19 10.53 15.77
C ALA A 491 -8.87 10.78 15.04
N HIS A 492 -8.95 11.23 13.78
CA HIS A 492 -7.78 11.62 12.98
C HIS A 492 -7.01 12.79 13.62
N GLU A 493 -7.73 13.83 14.05
CA GLU A 493 -7.18 14.99 14.72
C GLU A 493 -6.52 14.61 16.06
N ALA A 494 -7.17 13.73 16.84
CA ALA A 494 -6.64 13.22 18.11
C ALA A 494 -5.32 12.49 17.95
N ILE A 495 -5.16 11.66 16.87
CA ILE A 495 -3.91 10.98 16.60
C ILE A 495 -2.80 11.99 16.30
N ASN A 496 -3.07 12.98 15.44
CA ASN A 496 -2.12 14.03 15.10
C ASN A 496 -1.70 14.86 16.33
N ALA A 497 -2.65 15.21 17.21
CA ALA A 497 -2.36 15.98 18.42
C ALA A 497 -1.48 15.22 19.40
N LEU A 498 -1.77 13.92 19.61
CA LEU A 498 -0.95 13.04 20.43
C LEU A 498 0.45 12.86 19.83
N ALA A 499 0.56 12.67 18.52
CA ALA A 499 1.85 12.54 17.85
C ALA A 499 2.71 13.80 18.01
N ARG A 500 2.12 14.99 17.83
CA ARG A 500 2.83 16.26 18.09
C ARG A 500 3.33 16.37 19.52
N GLU A 501 2.51 16.01 20.51
CA GLU A 501 2.91 16.02 21.91
C GLU A 501 4.07 15.05 22.16
N LYS A 502 3.98 13.81 21.64
CA LYS A 502 5.05 12.80 21.84
C LYS A 502 6.36 13.19 21.18
N LEU A 503 6.31 13.78 19.98
CA LEU A 503 7.49 14.31 19.32
C LEU A 503 8.14 15.47 20.10
N LEU A 504 7.33 16.37 20.69
CA LEU A 504 7.84 17.45 21.55
C LEU A 504 8.52 16.90 22.81
N VAL A 505 7.88 15.94 23.49
CA VAL A 505 8.46 15.27 24.66
C VAL A 505 9.79 14.60 24.31
N ALA A 506 9.86 13.95 23.14
CA ALA A 506 11.07 13.30 22.67
C ALA A 506 12.20 14.31 22.38
N LYS A 507 11.87 15.44 21.71
CA LYS A 507 12.80 16.53 21.47
C LYS A 507 13.35 17.12 22.76
N GLU A 508 12.48 17.46 23.71
CA GLU A 508 12.89 18.02 25.00
C GLU A 508 13.73 17.03 25.84
N ALA A 509 13.42 15.75 25.80
CA ALA A 509 14.22 14.72 26.45
C ALA A 509 15.64 14.62 25.85
N ALA A 510 15.73 14.67 24.52
CA ALA A 510 17.04 14.70 23.85
C ALA A 510 17.86 15.93 24.22
N GLU A 511 17.26 17.12 24.20
CA GLU A 511 17.92 18.37 24.55
C GLU A 511 18.36 18.45 26.03
N ARG A 512 17.53 17.95 26.96
CA ARG A 512 17.90 17.85 28.40
C ARG A 512 19.11 16.95 28.64
N ARG A 513 19.30 15.90 27.80
CA ARG A 513 20.49 15.05 27.85
C ARG A 513 21.71 15.64 27.11
N GLY A 514 21.61 16.84 26.58
CA GLY A 514 22.70 17.50 25.86
C GLY A 514 22.87 17.06 24.42
N PHE A 515 21.87 16.40 23.83
CA PHE A 515 21.84 16.14 22.39
C PHE A 515 21.28 17.35 21.64
N ARG A 516 21.80 17.60 20.46
CA ARG A 516 21.30 18.60 19.52
C ARG A 516 20.34 17.92 18.55
N VAL A 517 19.10 18.39 18.48
CA VAL A 517 18.14 17.93 17.46
C VAL A 517 18.43 18.70 16.16
N LEU A 518 18.84 18.00 15.13
CA LEU A 518 19.14 18.54 13.81
C LEU A 518 17.91 18.64 12.93
N HIS A 519 17.01 17.68 13.07
CA HIS A 519 15.77 17.56 12.32
C HIS A 519 14.80 16.67 13.08
N ALA A 520 13.50 16.96 12.96
CA ALA A 520 12.46 16.03 13.35
C ALA A 520 11.30 16.10 12.37
N LEU A 521 10.76 14.93 12.04
CA LEU A 521 9.71 14.79 11.04
C LEU A 521 8.70 13.75 11.49
N VAL A 522 7.56 14.22 12.00
CA VAL A 522 6.42 13.42 12.44
C VAL A 522 6.83 12.37 13.48
N ASP A 523 7.37 11.24 13.06
CA ASP A 523 7.70 10.05 13.85
C ASP A 523 9.21 9.84 14.08
N SER A 524 10.07 10.71 13.55
CA SER A 524 11.52 10.53 13.60
C SER A 524 12.27 11.77 14.07
N LEU A 525 13.38 11.56 14.82
CA LEU A 525 14.32 12.58 15.24
C LEU A 525 15.73 12.24 14.78
N TYR A 526 16.44 13.25 14.25
CA TYR A 526 17.85 13.18 13.93
C TYR A 526 18.65 13.95 14.98
N VAL A 527 19.41 13.23 15.80
CA VAL A 527 20.10 13.78 16.96
C VAL A 527 21.60 13.60 16.88
N GLN A 528 22.35 14.58 17.39
CA GLN A 528 23.80 14.59 17.44
C GLN A 528 24.27 15.03 18.83
N THR A 529 25.42 14.53 19.32
CA THR A 529 26.05 15.08 20.52
C THR A 529 26.58 16.49 20.30
N GLY A 530 26.34 17.39 21.23
CA GLY A 530 26.90 18.74 21.22
C GLY A 530 26.02 19.77 21.91
N ALA A 531 26.63 20.65 22.70
CA ALA A 531 25.95 21.80 23.28
C ALA A 531 25.44 22.75 22.18
N PRO A 532 24.34 23.50 22.42
CA PRO A 532 23.95 24.60 21.55
C PRO A 532 25.12 25.57 21.46
N GLU A 533 25.53 25.94 20.26
CA GLU A 533 26.50 27.01 20.06
C GLU A 533 25.95 28.31 20.64
N PRO A 534 26.69 28.99 21.55
CA PRO A 534 26.52 30.42 21.68
C PRO A 534 27.07 31.04 20.39
N ALA A 535 26.24 31.81 19.71
CA ALA A 535 26.68 32.67 18.63
C ALA A 535 27.91 33.47 19.11
N CYS A 536 29.02 33.44 18.34
CA CYS A 536 30.25 34.20 18.55
C CYS A 536 31.24 33.67 19.61
N LEU A 537 31.99 32.61 19.29
CA LEU A 537 33.38 32.48 19.74
C LEU A 537 34.15 31.44 18.88
N PRO A 538 35.45 31.62 18.57
CA PRO A 538 36.21 30.66 17.76
C PRO A 538 36.31 29.32 18.51
N ALA A 539 35.97 28.25 17.83
CA ALA A 539 35.95 26.89 18.34
C ALA A 539 37.37 26.51 18.85
N ARG A 540 37.52 26.44 20.17
CA ARG A 540 38.57 25.59 20.75
C ARG A 540 38.12 24.16 20.53
N ALA A 541 38.97 23.38 19.88
CA ALA A 541 38.80 21.95 19.65
C ALA A 541 38.81 21.18 21.00
N ASP A 542 37.70 21.26 21.71
CA ASP A 542 37.43 20.34 22.79
C ASP A 542 36.93 19.05 22.14
N ARG A 543 37.76 18.00 22.15
CA ARG A 543 37.39 16.63 21.72
C ARG A 543 36.33 16.08 22.66
N ARG A 544 35.09 16.56 22.53
CA ARG A 544 33.96 15.94 23.23
C ARG A 544 33.77 14.55 22.67
N ARG A 545 33.65 13.60 23.59
CA ARG A 545 33.40 12.18 23.30
C ARG A 545 32.19 12.09 22.36
N GLN A 546 32.39 11.54 21.16
CA GLN A 546 31.29 11.19 20.27
C GLN A 546 30.37 10.20 21.02
N ALA A 547 29.05 10.38 20.90
CA ALA A 547 28.13 9.44 21.48
C ALA A 547 28.29 8.06 20.84
N SER A 548 28.30 7.04 21.67
CA SER A 548 28.23 5.65 21.25
C SER A 548 26.80 5.26 20.91
N ARG A 549 26.62 4.17 20.21
CA ARG A 549 25.29 3.59 19.99
C ARG A 549 24.54 3.36 21.30
N ALA A 550 25.23 2.94 22.37
CA ALA A 550 24.63 2.73 23.68
C ALA A 550 24.08 4.03 24.29
N ASP A 551 24.73 5.17 24.08
CA ASP A 551 24.23 6.47 24.56
C ASP A 551 22.90 6.85 23.87
N TYR A 552 22.77 6.55 22.57
CA TYR A 552 21.52 6.75 21.82
C TYR A 552 20.42 5.77 22.23
N GLU A 553 20.78 4.50 22.55
CA GLU A 553 19.85 3.51 23.05
C GLU A 553 19.29 3.89 24.45
N LEU A 554 20.13 4.44 25.33
CA LEU A 554 19.70 4.97 26.62
C LEU A 554 18.76 6.18 26.46
N LEU A 555 19.03 7.05 25.49
CA LEU A 555 18.10 8.15 25.15
C LEU A 555 16.77 7.60 24.64
N ALA A 556 16.80 6.61 23.74
CA ALA A 556 15.59 6.00 23.20
C ALA A 556 14.73 5.37 24.30
N GLN A 557 15.33 4.63 25.25
CA GLN A 557 14.63 4.04 26.38
C GLN A 557 13.97 5.11 27.29
N GLU A 558 14.65 6.24 27.52
CA GLU A 558 14.06 7.33 28.29
C GLU A 558 12.87 7.95 27.57
N ILE A 559 12.99 8.22 26.29
CA ILE A 559 11.90 8.76 25.47
C ILE A 559 10.72 7.77 25.45
N GLU A 560 10.98 6.48 25.29
CA GLU A 560 9.94 5.44 25.34
C GLU A 560 9.19 5.46 26.69
N ARG A 561 9.92 5.55 27.79
CA ARG A 561 9.32 5.65 29.13
C ARG A 561 8.47 6.92 29.30
N LEU A 562 8.91 8.06 28.77
CA LEU A 562 8.20 9.35 28.90
C LEU A 562 6.97 9.44 27.99
N THR A 563 7.06 8.91 26.79
CA THR A 563 6.00 8.98 25.78
C THR A 563 5.00 7.84 25.87
N GLY A 564 5.40 6.70 26.45
CA GLY A 564 4.66 5.45 26.44
C GLY A 564 4.59 4.79 25.07
N LEU A 565 5.37 5.26 24.08
CA LEU A 565 5.41 4.71 22.73
C LEU A 565 6.76 4.04 22.46
N PRO A 566 6.79 2.88 21.76
CA PRO A 566 8.02 2.20 21.42
C PRO A 566 8.87 3.04 20.46
N LEU A 567 10.13 3.27 20.82
CA LEU A 567 11.10 4.03 20.05
C LEU A 567 12.35 3.20 19.81
N ALA A 568 12.89 3.25 18.60
CA ALA A 568 14.11 2.53 18.25
C ALA A 568 15.20 3.48 17.73
N VAL A 569 16.46 3.12 17.96
CA VAL A 569 17.59 3.66 17.22
C VAL A 569 17.60 2.95 15.86
N GLU A 570 16.98 3.58 14.85
CA GLU A 570 16.88 2.99 13.50
C GLU A 570 18.26 2.83 12.86
N ALA A 571 19.08 3.90 12.95
CA ALA A 571 20.46 3.87 12.48
C ALA A 571 21.32 4.91 13.21
N VAL A 572 22.63 4.64 13.26
CA VAL A 572 23.66 5.64 13.52
C VAL A 572 24.40 5.88 12.21
N TYR A 573 24.43 7.13 11.77
CA TYR A 573 25.02 7.54 10.52
C TYR A 573 26.41 8.10 10.76
N ARG A 574 27.39 7.69 9.95
CA ARG A 574 28.70 8.36 9.90
C ARG A 574 28.49 9.84 9.64
N TYR A 575 27.62 10.16 8.70
CA TYR A 575 27.21 11.53 8.42
C TYR A 575 25.82 11.59 7.76
N VAL A 576 25.21 12.76 7.90
CA VAL A 576 23.95 13.17 7.25
C VAL A 576 24.20 14.48 6.53
N VAL A 577 23.72 14.61 5.29
CA VAL A 577 23.79 15.84 4.50
C VAL A 577 22.38 16.36 4.24
N PHE A 578 22.00 17.44 4.91
CA PHE A 578 20.73 18.11 4.68
C PHE A 578 20.86 19.15 3.58
N LEU A 579 20.03 19.05 2.55
CA LEU A 579 20.12 19.79 1.30
C LEU A 579 19.09 20.93 1.24
N PRO A 580 19.42 22.04 0.54
CA PRO A 580 18.52 23.16 0.39
C PRO A 580 17.37 22.88 -0.59
N SER A 581 16.40 23.79 -0.60
CA SER A 581 15.36 23.85 -1.60
C SER A 581 15.94 24.02 -3.02
N ARG A 582 15.22 23.53 -4.03
CA ARG A 582 15.55 23.81 -5.44
C ARG A 582 15.37 25.27 -5.85
N GLN A 583 14.56 26.02 -5.09
CA GLN A 583 14.25 27.43 -5.38
C GLN A 583 15.19 28.41 -4.67
N SER A 584 15.79 27.98 -3.56
CA SER A 584 16.67 28.81 -2.74
C SER A 584 17.69 27.94 -2.00
N ALA A 585 18.96 28.32 -2.10
CA ALA A 585 20.07 27.65 -1.43
C ALA A 585 20.08 27.86 0.11
N GLU A 586 19.26 28.76 0.63
CA GLU A 586 19.20 29.10 2.07
C GLU A 586 18.02 28.44 2.79
N ILE A 587 17.01 27.92 2.03
CA ILE A 587 15.81 27.37 2.61
C ILE A 587 15.94 25.86 2.79
N PRO A 588 15.92 25.34 4.04
CA PRO A 588 15.91 23.90 4.28
C PRO A 588 14.59 23.25 3.86
N VAL A 589 14.66 22.00 3.43
CA VAL A 589 13.48 21.19 3.07
C VAL A 589 13.49 19.90 3.89
N PRO A 590 12.43 19.60 4.64
CA PRO A 590 12.38 18.45 5.54
C PRO A 590 12.71 17.09 4.90
N ASN A 591 12.28 16.89 3.67
CA ASN A 591 12.44 15.60 2.96
C ASN A 591 13.49 15.67 1.85
N ARG A 592 14.61 16.39 2.05
CA ARG A 592 15.68 16.46 1.04
C ARG A 592 17.04 16.32 1.66
N PHE A 593 17.52 15.07 1.78
CA PHE A 593 18.78 14.72 2.40
C PHE A 593 19.26 13.33 1.99
N PHE A 594 20.51 13.02 2.31
CA PHE A 594 21.03 11.66 2.29
C PHE A 594 21.89 11.40 3.52
N CYS A 595 21.95 10.14 3.92
CA CYS A 595 22.68 9.66 5.09
C CYS A 595 23.52 8.46 4.69
N VAL A 596 24.66 8.29 5.34
CA VAL A 596 25.53 7.12 5.19
C VAL A 596 25.69 6.45 6.56
N SER A 597 25.25 5.20 6.70
CA SER A 597 25.36 4.45 7.94
C SER A 597 26.83 4.09 8.27
N GLU A 598 27.09 3.67 9.51
CA GLU A 598 28.39 3.12 9.91
C GLU A 598 28.81 1.93 9.03
N ALA A 599 27.84 1.12 8.58
CA ALA A 599 28.07 0.00 7.66
C ALA A 599 28.28 0.42 6.21
N GLY A 600 28.15 1.72 5.87
CA GLY A 600 28.28 2.24 4.51
C GLY A 600 26.99 2.23 3.70
N GLU A 601 25.85 1.88 4.31
CA GLU A 601 24.55 1.88 3.62
C GLU A 601 24.05 3.31 3.38
N LEU A 602 23.55 3.56 2.18
CA LEU A 602 23.07 4.86 1.73
C LEU A 602 21.55 4.97 1.86
N LYS A 603 21.07 5.95 2.64
CA LYS A 603 19.66 6.34 2.70
C LYS A 603 19.47 7.67 1.99
N VAL A 604 18.53 7.74 1.04
CA VAL A 604 18.28 8.93 0.20
C VAL A 604 16.82 9.35 0.31
N ARG A 605 16.59 10.66 0.50
CA ARG A 605 15.26 11.27 0.54
C ARG A 605 15.19 12.48 -0.39
N GLY A 606 14.11 12.59 -1.17
CA GLY A 606 13.73 13.77 -1.96
C GLY A 606 14.67 14.13 -3.10
N LEU A 607 15.60 13.26 -3.47
CA LEU A 607 16.48 13.42 -4.62
C LEU A 607 15.89 12.80 -5.89
N GLU A 608 16.43 13.19 -7.03
CA GLU A 608 15.94 12.83 -8.36
C GLU A 608 15.91 11.32 -8.58
N CYS A 609 16.91 10.59 -8.12
CA CYS A 609 17.01 9.12 -8.24
C CYS A 609 15.89 8.34 -7.49
N ARG A 610 15.10 9.03 -6.66
CA ARG A 610 13.94 8.47 -5.94
C ARG A 610 12.61 8.82 -6.59
N ARG A 611 12.62 9.63 -7.64
CA ARG A 611 11.40 10.08 -8.32
C ARG A 611 11.07 9.14 -9.49
N HIS A 612 9.81 8.79 -9.64
CA HIS A 612 9.32 7.94 -10.73
C HIS A 612 9.30 8.64 -12.11
N ASP A 613 9.38 9.98 -12.13
CA ASP A 613 9.38 10.78 -13.37
C ASP A 613 10.79 11.20 -13.81
N THR A 614 11.83 10.74 -13.14
CA THR A 614 13.22 10.97 -13.52
C THR A 614 13.67 9.89 -14.52
N PRO A 615 14.25 10.27 -15.67
CA PRO A 615 14.80 9.30 -16.62
C PRO A 615 15.81 8.35 -15.98
N PRO A 616 15.83 7.06 -16.35
CA PRO A 616 16.77 6.07 -15.81
C PRO A 616 18.22 6.48 -15.85
N PHE A 617 18.66 7.12 -16.94
CA PHE A 617 20.02 7.64 -17.13
C PHE A 617 20.44 8.63 -16.03
N ILE A 618 19.57 9.61 -15.76
CA ILE A 618 19.82 10.65 -14.75
C ILE A 618 19.79 10.03 -13.33
N ALA A 619 18.83 9.15 -13.09
CA ALA A 619 18.72 8.47 -11.81
C ALA A 619 19.95 7.58 -11.52
N ARG A 620 20.51 6.94 -12.53
CA ARG A 620 21.74 6.13 -12.43
C ARG A 620 22.94 7.00 -12.14
N MET A 621 23.13 8.09 -12.87
CA MET A 621 24.20 9.06 -12.59
C MET A 621 24.18 9.52 -11.13
N GLN A 622 23.01 9.96 -10.64
CA GLN A 622 22.90 10.44 -9.26
C GLN A 622 23.18 9.35 -8.23
N ARG A 623 22.76 8.09 -8.47
CA ARG A 623 23.08 6.96 -7.59
C ARG A 623 24.60 6.68 -7.58
N GLU A 624 25.27 6.71 -8.72
CA GLU A 624 26.71 6.49 -8.83
C GLU A 624 27.49 7.59 -8.09
N VAL A 625 27.12 8.85 -8.27
CA VAL A 625 27.65 9.99 -7.52
C VAL A 625 27.49 9.79 -6.00
N LEU A 626 26.29 9.44 -5.56
CA LEU A 626 26.01 9.21 -4.15
C LEU A 626 26.78 8.00 -3.59
N SER A 627 27.02 6.96 -4.38
CA SER A 627 27.81 5.79 -3.98
C SER A 627 29.29 6.16 -3.73
N ILE A 628 29.88 6.99 -4.59
CA ILE A 628 31.24 7.52 -4.38
C ILE A 628 31.30 8.36 -3.11
N LEU A 629 30.34 9.27 -2.91
CA LEU A 629 30.28 10.08 -1.70
C LEU A 629 30.11 9.21 -0.45
N ALA A 630 29.39 8.10 -0.53
CA ALA A 630 29.18 7.19 0.59
C ALA A 630 30.46 6.49 1.08
N GLU A 631 31.54 6.51 0.31
CA GLU A 631 32.85 6.02 0.74
C GLU A 631 33.54 6.95 1.76
N ALA A 632 33.15 8.23 1.77
CA ALA A 632 33.72 9.21 2.71
C ALA A 632 33.46 8.84 4.17
N ARG A 633 34.43 9.12 5.02
CA ARG A 633 34.36 8.84 6.46
C ARG A 633 34.05 10.09 7.29
N ASP A 634 34.47 11.25 6.81
CA ASP A 634 34.35 12.56 7.45
C ASP A 634 34.23 13.67 6.39
N PHE A 635 34.08 14.92 6.83
CA PHE A 635 33.92 16.06 5.93
C PHE A 635 35.14 16.26 5.01
N THR A 636 36.35 16.00 5.47
CA THR A 636 37.60 16.17 4.67
C THR A 636 37.62 15.17 3.51
N THR A 637 37.39 13.90 3.80
CA THR A 637 37.31 12.86 2.77
C THR A 637 36.07 13.03 1.86
N TYR A 638 34.97 13.57 2.36
CA TYR A 638 33.81 13.94 1.55
C TYR A 638 34.17 15.00 0.49
N CYS A 639 34.93 16.06 0.87
CA CYS A 639 35.38 17.07 -0.06
C CYS A 639 36.31 16.50 -1.14
N THR A 640 37.15 15.51 -0.80
CA THR A 640 37.98 14.80 -1.78
C THR A 640 37.14 13.98 -2.74
N LYS A 641 36.18 13.22 -2.23
CA LYS A 641 35.26 12.39 -3.03
C LYS A 641 34.34 13.19 -3.95
N LEU A 642 34.11 14.46 -3.66
CA LEU A 642 33.39 15.36 -4.58
C LEU A 642 34.13 15.58 -5.91
N GLY A 643 35.45 15.50 -5.93
CA GLY A 643 36.25 15.52 -7.18
C GLY A 643 35.89 14.28 -8.04
N GLU A 644 36.00 13.09 -7.47
CA GLU A 644 35.66 11.83 -8.13
C GLU A 644 34.18 11.81 -8.59
N ALA A 645 33.26 12.29 -7.75
CA ALA A 645 31.83 12.41 -8.08
C ALA A 645 31.59 13.36 -9.27
N ARG A 646 32.38 14.44 -9.40
CA ARG A 646 32.32 15.34 -10.55
C ARG A 646 32.83 14.67 -11.83
N GLU A 647 33.85 13.82 -11.77
CA GLU A 647 34.30 13.03 -12.93
C GLU A 647 33.19 12.09 -13.44
N VAL A 648 32.42 11.52 -12.55
CA VAL A 648 31.23 10.72 -12.95
C VAL A 648 30.23 11.60 -13.70
N TYR A 649 29.87 12.75 -13.15
CA TYR A 649 28.95 13.68 -13.82
C TYR A 649 29.47 14.09 -15.22
N GLU A 650 30.73 14.45 -15.37
CA GLU A 650 31.33 14.83 -16.65
C GLU A 650 31.30 13.65 -17.66
N ARG A 651 31.55 12.44 -17.20
CA ARG A 651 31.45 11.22 -18.04
C ARG A 651 30.03 11.01 -18.57
N TYR A 652 28.99 11.18 -17.73
CA TYR A 652 27.62 11.11 -18.16
C TYR A 652 27.25 12.25 -19.11
N LEU A 653 27.75 13.45 -18.85
CA LEU A 653 27.55 14.61 -19.71
C LEU A 653 28.19 14.41 -21.10
N ALA A 654 29.41 13.87 -21.17
CA ALA A 654 30.07 13.51 -22.44
C ALA A 654 29.23 12.48 -23.22
N ARG A 655 28.83 11.37 -22.60
CA ARG A 655 27.98 10.38 -23.24
C ARG A 655 26.68 10.97 -23.80
N LEU A 656 26.08 11.91 -23.08
CA LEU A 656 24.85 12.57 -23.53
C LEU A 656 25.11 13.44 -24.77
N ARG A 657 26.23 14.19 -24.79
CA ARG A 657 26.63 15.06 -25.92
C ARG A 657 27.02 14.28 -27.16
N ASP A 658 27.68 13.14 -26.97
CA ASP A 658 28.17 12.30 -28.07
C ASP A 658 27.03 11.42 -28.68
N GLY A 659 25.78 11.54 -28.17
CA GLY A 659 24.67 10.72 -28.64
C GLY A 659 24.74 9.24 -28.17
N GLY A 660 25.66 8.93 -27.25
CA GLY A 660 25.93 7.57 -26.76
C GLY A 660 24.95 7.05 -25.67
N VAL A 661 23.80 7.69 -25.50
CA VAL A 661 22.78 7.25 -24.53
C VAL A 661 21.64 6.54 -25.25
N ALA A 662 21.32 5.33 -24.83
CA ALA A 662 20.17 4.61 -25.37
C ALA A 662 18.88 5.38 -25.04
N PRO A 663 18.00 5.62 -26.03
CA PRO A 663 16.80 6.43 -25.85
C PRO A 663 15.87 5.92 -24.75
N GLU A 664 15.82 4.61 -24.52
CA GLU A 664 15.07 3.96 -23.43
C GLU A 664 15.49 4.51 -22.06
N GLU A 665 16.77 4.85 -21.90
CA GLU A 665 17.31 5.42 -20.67
C GLU A 665 16.89 6.88 -20.43
N LEU A 666 16.33 7.54 -21.46
CA LEU A 666 15.90 8.94 -21.42
C LEU A 666 14.36 9.09 -21.33
N VAL A 667 13.63 8.01 -21.30
CA VAL A 667 12.16 8.02 -21.22
C VAL A 667 11.68 8.63 -19.91
N ILE A 668 10.73 9.56 -20.03
CA ILE A 668 10.05 10.22 -18.92
C ILE A 668 8.65 9.61 -18.77
N ARG A 669 8.33 9.13 -17.56
CA ARG A 669 7.01 8.60 -17.24
C ARG A 669 6.22 9.63 -16.43
N LYS A 670 5.02 10.01 -16.92
CA LYS A 670 4.16 10.99 -16.22
C LYS A 670 2.70 10.57 -16.19
N ARG A 671 2.06 10.87 -15.05
CA ARG A 671 0.63 10.62 -14.86
C ARG A 671 -0.21 11.72 -15.49
N LEU A 672 -1.25 11.34 -16.22
CA LEU A 672 -2.25 12.26 -16.76
C LEU A 672 -3.14 12.80 -15.64
N THR A 673 -3.23 14.12 -15.55
CA THR A 673 -4.13 14.81 -14.62
C THR A 673 -5.48 15.16 -15.25
N ARG A 674 -5.57 15.10 -16.59
CA ARG A 674 -6.76 15.42 -17.38
C ARG A 674 -6.84 14.53 -18.63
N ALA A 675 -7.99 14.46 -19.27
CA ALA A 675 -8.09 13.91 -20.62
C ALA A 675 -7.25 14.77 -21.62
N PRO A 676 -6.77 14.21 -22.73
CA PRO A 676 -5.93 14.93 -23.69
C PRO A 676 -6.51 16.28 -24.16
N SER A 677 -7.82 16.33 -24.41
CA SER A 677 -8.55 17.56 -24.79
C SER A 677 -8.68 18.60 -23.67
N GLY A 678 -8.53 18.21 -22.42
CA GLY A 678 -8.67 19.08 -21.25
C GLY A 678 -7.41 19.88 -20.88
N TYR A 679 -6.29 19.68 -21.57
CA TYR A 679 -5.05 20.44 -21.33
C TYR A 679 -5.08 21.78 -22.08
N GLN A 680 -5.05 22.88 -21.34
CA GLN A 680 -5.01 24.23 -21.91
C GLN A 680 -3.60 24.65 -22.35
N LYS A 681 -2.55 24.18 -21.64
CA LYS A 681 -1.15 24.51 -21.95
C LYS A 681 -0.46 23.36 -22.68
N ASN A 682 0.50 23.69 -23.56
CA ASN A 682 1.33 22.72 -24.29
C ASN A 682 2.51 22.23 -23.43
N SER A 683 2.22 21.61 -22.26
CA SER A 683 3.26 20.91 -21.52
C SER A 683 3.68 19.63 -22.24
N SER A 684 4.88 19.13 -21.97
CA SER A 684 5.39 17.86 -22.54
C SER A 684 4.39 16.71 -22.41
N THR A 685 3.77 16.58 -21.22
CA THR A 685 2.71 15.60 -20.96
C THR A 685 1.49 15.80 -21.86
N ALA A 686 1.06 17.06 -22.06
CA ALA A 686 -0.11 17.37 -22.91
C ALA A 686 0.16 17.06 -24.39
N ILE A 687 1.36 17.35 -24.86
CA ILE A 687 1.77 17.09 -26.25
C ILE A 687 1.79 15.58 -26.51
N ALA A 688 2.49 14.82 -25.69
CA ALA A 688 2.57 13.37 -25.81
C ALA A 688 1.18 12.70 -25.72
N ALA A 689 0.33 13.15 -24.80
CA ALA A 689 -1.05 12.66 -24.67
C ALA A 689 -1.88 12.91 -25.95
N ARG A 690 -1.77 14.09 -26.55
CA ARG A 690 -2.48 14.40 -27.82
C ARG A 690 -1.93 13.62 -29.02
N GLN A 691 -0.64 13.28 -29.04
CA GLN A 691 -0.06 12.42 -30.06
C GLN A 691 -0.68 11.02 -30.00
N LEU A 692 -0.76 10.43 -28.80
CA LEU A 692 -1.38 9.13 -28.59
C LEU A 692 -2.88 9.15 -28.91
N ASP A 693 -3.60 10.18 -28.50
CA ASP A 693 -5.04 10.34 -28.78
C ASP A 693 -5.32 10.41 -30.29
N ARG A 694 -4.52 11.18 -31.05
CA ARG A 694 -4.59 11.23 -32.51
C ARG A 694 -4.25 9.88 -33.17
N ALA A 695 -3.42 9.07 -32.57
CA ALA A 695 -3.14 7.71 -33.01
C ALA A 695 -4.24 6.69 -32.60
N GLY A 696 -5.35 7.16 -32.01
CA GLY A 696 -6.48 6.31 -31.63
C GLY A 696 -6.37 5.66 -30.27
N VAL A 697 -5.34 5.98 -29.46
CA VAL A 697 -5.18 5.47 -28.10
C VAL A 697 -6.14 6.21 -27.15
N LYS A 698 -7.09 5.48 -26.59
CA LYS A 698 -8.06 6.04 -25.63
C LYS A 698 -7.42 6.22 -24.26
N LEU A 699 -6.93 7.40 -23.96
CA LEU A 699 -6.33 7.77 -22.69
C LEU A 699 -7.34 8.28 -21.69
N ARG A 700 -7.14 7.94 -20.41
CA ARG A 700 -7.97 8.41 -19.29
C ARG A 700 -7.13 9.17 -18.25
N PRO A 701 -7.71 10.15 -17.56
CA PRO A 701 -7.05 10.79 -16.42
C PRO A 701 -6.64 9.75 -15.39
N GLY A 702 -5.43 9.89 -14.84
CA GLY A 702 -4.84 8.96 -13.90
C GLY A 702 -3.94 7.89 -14.52
N GLU A 703 -4.00 7.65 -15.82
CA GLU A 703 -3.07 6.77 -16.54
C GLU A 703 -1.67 7.40 -16.63
N ASN A 704 -0.64 6.55 -16.69
CA ASN A 704 0.72 6.96 -17.00
C ASN A 704 0.93 6.96 -18.51
N ILE A 705 1.67 7.96 -18.98
CA ILE A 705 2.19 8.02 -20.35
C ILE A 705 3.70 8.19 -20.31
N GLU A 706 4.34 7.75 -21.38
CA GLU A 706 5.78 7.77 -21.55
C GLU A 706 6.13 8.58 -22.79
N PHE A 707 7.20 9.37 -22.68
CA PHE A 707 7.67 10.20 -23.77
C PHE A 707 9.15 10.54 -23.63
N ILE A 708 9.76 10.95 -24.75
CA ILE A 708 11.12 11.45 -24.82
C ILE A 708 11.08 12.92 -25.28
N ILE A 709 12.01 13.75 -24.79
CA ILE A 709 12.18 15.13 -25.25
C ILE A 709 13.03 15.11 -26.51
N THR A 710 12.52 15.64 -27.61
CA THR A 710 13.19 15.62 -28.93
C THR A 710 13.76 16.96 -29.33
N ASP A 711 13.04 18.08 -29.12
CA ASP A 711 13.47 19.45 -29.39
C ASP A 711 12.62 20.41 -28.55
N ALA A 712 13.00 20.64 -27.29
CA ALA A 712 12.24 21.48 -26.34
C ALA A 712 12.04 22.92 -26.82
N GLY A 713 12.96 23.42 -27.67
CA GLY A 713 12.96 24.77 -28.23
C GLY A 713 12.14 24.93 -29.52
N SER A 714 11.66 23.84 -30.11
CA SER A 714 10.97 23.88 -31.38
C SER A 714 9.73 24.81 -31.37
N THR A 715 9.56 25.53 -32.45
CA THR A 715 8.33 26.32 -32.71
C THR A 715 7.14 25.43 -33.00
N LEU A 716 7.39 24.24 -33.57
CA LEU A 716 6.37 23.22 -33.79
C LEU A 716 6.14 22.41 -32.50
N THR A 717 4.98 22.60 -31.92
CA THR A 717 4.64 22.01 -30.62
C THR A 717 4.85 20.47 -30.58
N ASP A 718 4.52 19.79 -31.67
CA ASP A 718 4.60 18.32 -31.75
C ASP A 718 6.05 17.79 -31.84
N ASP A 719 7.01 18.64 -32.22
CA ASP A 719 8.43 18.24 -32.29
C ASP A 719 9.15 18.38 -30.96
N ARG A 720 8.54 19.06 -29.97
CA ARG A 720 9.15 19.26 -28.65
C ARG A 720 9.33 17.96 -27.87
N VAL A 721 8.38 17.05 -27.99
CA VAL A 721 8.42 15.73 -27.35
C VAL A 721 7.77 14.70 -28.27
N ARG A 722 8.14 13.43 -28.09
CA ARG A 722 7.53 12.31 -28.81
C ARG A 722 7.03 11.29 -27.79
N ALA A 723 5.79 10.84 -27.94
CA ALA A 723 5.28 9.70 -27.18
C ALA A 723 6.17 8.50 -27.43
N TRP A 724 6.57 7.79 -26.37
CA TRP A 724 7.61 6.75 -26.46
C TRP A 724 7.28 5.65 -27.46
N THR A 725 6.04 5.20 -27.50
CA THR A 725 5.58 4.16 -28.44
C THR A 725 5.55 4.62 -29.91
N MET A 726 5.59 5.95 -30.14
CA MET A 726 5.61 6.57 -31.47
C MET A 726 6.99 7.16 -31.81
N TRP A 727 7.99 6.93 -30.94
CA TRP A 727 9.32 7.44 -31.21
C TRP A 727 10.01 6.63 -32.30
N GLU A 728 10.57 7.33 -33.24
CA GLU A 728 11.32 6.79 -34.39
C GLU A 728 12.79 7.17 -34.21
N GLY A 729 13.68 6.19 -34.18
CA GLY A 729 15.10 6.33 -33.82
C GLY A 729 15.88 7.43 -34.54
N TRP A 730 15.45 7.83 -35.72
CA TRP A 730 16.12 8.86 -36.53
C TRP A 730 15.98 10.30 -35.99
N ARG A 731 14.98 10.59 -35.09
CA ARG A 731 14.74 11.94 -34.56
C ARG A 731 15.71 12.37 -33.47
N GLY A 732 16.46 11.43 -32.88
CA GLY A 732 17.34 11.74 -31.76
C GLY A 732 16.60 12.22 -30.50
N TYR A 733 17.33 12.84 -29.58
CA TYR A 733 16.82 13.44 -28.34
C TYR A 733 17.43 14.81 -28.10
N ASP A 734 16.77 15.68 -27.33
CA ASP A 734 17.23 17.02 -26.97
C ASP A 734 18.34 16.95 -25.93
N VAL A 735 19.59 17.07 -26.37
CA VAL A 735 20.78 17.01 -25.50
C VAL A 735 20.75 18.11 -24.43
N GLU A 736 20.31 19.33 -24.77
CA GLU A 736 20.31 20.46 -23.86
C GLU A 736 19.27 20.31 -22.74
N ALA A 737 18.06 19.87 -23.07
CA ALA A 737 17.02 19.62 -22.07
C ALA A 737 17.44 18.51 -21.07
N TYR A 738 18.10 17.45 -21.56
CA TYR A 738 18.62 16.40 -20.67
C TYR A 738 19.88 16.80 -19.92
N ARG A 739 20.74 17.67 -20.49
CA ARG A 739 21.88 18.29 -19.79
C ARG A 739 21.39 19.09 -18.57
N GLU A 740 20.38 19.94 -18.75
CA GLU A 740 19.80 20.70 -17.64
C GLU A 740 19.23 19.78 -16.55
N ALA A 741 18.59 18.69 -16.94
CA ALA A 741 18.05 17.73 -15.99
C ALA A 741 19.16 16.98 -15.23
N LEU A 742 20.27 16.64 -15.91
CA LEU A 742 21.45 16.03 -15.32
C LEU A 742 22.13 16.96 -14.30
N GLU A 743 22.30 18.24 -14.67
CA GLU A 743 22.85 19.27 -13.80
C GLU A 743 21.99 19.49 -12.55
N LYS A 744 20.65 19.62 -12.70
CA LYS A 744 19.70 19.73 -11.59
C LYS A 744 19.73 18.54 -10.63
N ALA A 745 20.16 17.36 -11.10
CA ALA A 745 20.36 16.20 -10.25
C ALA A 745 21.71 16.21 -9.52
N PHE A 746 22.77 16.77 -10.14
CA PHE A 746 24.13 16.82 -9.58
C PHE A 746 24.35 17.98 -8.61
N GLU A 747 23.94 19.22 -9.00
CA GLU A 747 24.24 20.45 -8.22
C GLU A 747 23.89 20.37 -6.72
N PRO A 748 22.73 19.84 -6.29
CA PRO A 748 22.39 19.82 -4.87
C PRO A 748 23.38 19.00 -4.03
N VAL A 749 23.91 17.93 -4.61
CA VAL A 749 24.85 17.02 -3.94
C VAL A 749 26.22 17.62 -3.87
N ALA A 750 26.61 18.47 -4.87
CA ALA A 750 27.87 19.17 -4.94
C ALA A 750 27.91 20.49 -4.18
N HIS A 751 26.78 21.01 -3.70
CA HIS A 751 26.60 22.35 -3.15
C HIS A 751 27.57 22.70 -2.01
N PHE A 752 27.88 21.75 -1.13
CA PHE A 752 28.71 21.99 0.06
C PHE A 752 30.24 22.04 -0.22
N ALA A 753 30.69 21.73 -1.44
CA ALA A 753 32.09 21.85 -1.81
C ALA A 753 32.56 23.30 -2.00
N GLY A 754 31.66 24.20 -2.37
CA GLY A 754 31.95 25.63 -2.61
C GLY A 754 31.80 26.55 -1.40
N GLY A 755 31.18 26.08 -0.31
CA GLY A 755 30.69 26.87 0.82
C GLY A 755 31.65 27.01 2.01
N ALA A 756 32.83 26.36 2.01
CA ALA A 756 33.80 26.52 3.10
C ALA A 756 34.47 27.92 3.16
N ARG A 757 34.07 28.86 2.32
CA ARG A 757 34.63 30.24 2.27
C ARG A 757 33.62 31.39 2.17
N LYS A 758 32.37 31.20 2.56
CA LYS A 758 31.47 32.35 2.81
C LYS A 758 30.81 32.21 4.17
N THR A 759 31.55 32.45 5.22
CA THR A 759 31.02 33.03 6.46
C THR A 759 30.21 34.26 6.07
N VAL A 760 28.93 34.22 6.30
CA VAL A 760 28.01 35.34 6.11
C VAL A 760 28.55 36.49 6.98
N GLY A 761 29.15 37.47 6.32
CA GLY A 761 29.38 38.79 6.87
C GLY A 761 27.99 39.40 7.12
N SER A 762 27.77 39.74 8.36
CA SER A 762 26.68 40.57 8.85
C SER A 762 26.38 41.75 7.91
N LYS A 763 25.15 41.87 7.42
CA LYS A 763 24.51 43.16 7.17
C LYS A 763 23.09 43.12 7.75
N GLN A 764 22.93 44.05 8.65
CA GLN A 764 21.81 44.61 9.38
C GLN A 764 20.42 44.29 8.87
#